data_6f2aa11ead7c2e39e53c03f44de47eb4
#
_entry.id   6f2aa11ead7c2e39e53c03f44de47eb4
#
_cell.length_a   1.000
_cell.length_b   1.000
_cell.length_c   1.000
_cell.angle_alpha   90.00
_cell.angle_beta   90.00
_cell.angle_gamma   90.00
#
_symmetry.space_group_name_H-M   'P 1'
#
loop_
_entity.id
_entity.type
_entity.pdbx_description
1 polymer ?
#
loop_
_entity_poly.entity_id
_entity_poly.type
_entity_poly.pdbx_seq_one_letter_code
_entity_poly.pdbx_strand_id
1 'polypeptide(L)'
;MDVLRPKVGYNTEKPGWRIFRKGRATVAAGETATVKVRRPKLWSPEKPYLYGLIITLIRNGKVIDKVQGYTAMRKISEMKDGKGIKRLALNDNILFQFGPLDQGWWPDGLYTAPTAEALVWDVEATKELGFNMIRKHIKVEPAHWYYACDRLGMMVWQDMPCIGCYNERSQWGQNEDCYGAGSDYWARNEDNMKNYYKEWTEIISQLKKYQSIVVWVPFNEAWGQFDTKTVADFTKTMDPTRLVNAASGGNWIKGAGEILDTHTYPNPCMRILDSAMVNVLGEYGGIGRPVEGHTWDIGRKWGYIQYDTEKKVTDTYCMYARDLIDIKQNDWCAAAVYTQTTDVEGEVNGFYTYDREVLKVDAKRVREANEAVINAPLEATVPIVRPSAFHYKDPSAGVHNQLNLYALRNGDLTMQVTDFGARVISLFAPDRSGNIDDIIVGYGKGEKYVHNTGERFLGATVGRVANRIGGGRFTLDGVTYNLPKNNNGQTLHGGLLGIDMVVWKLKERTDSSITLSYTAPDGQDGFPGNLSIDLTYTLTSDNGLDIAYKATTDKATPVNLSNHAFYNLHGSKGGTILDHVITINADKVTPVDKVLIPTGEHLAVEGTPFDFRQPHAIGERIGENHPQLAFCGGYDLNWELNVPSDGNLHSVCTLSDPTTGRKMEILTDQPGLQFYSGNFFDGSYCGKVEGQPIGYREALALETQKWPDSINHPGFTGTVLRPGEVYTQHTIYKFSAE
;
A
#
# COMPACT_ATOMS: atom_id res chain seq x y z
N MET A 1 17.86 14.07 47.29
CA MET A 1 16.89 13.80 46.23
C MET A 1 15.95 12.69 46.73
N ASP A 2 14.69 12.96 46.81
CA ASP A 2 13.68 11.97 47.24
C ASP A 2 12.75 11.65 46.07
N VAL A 3 12.56 10.38 45.79
CA VAL A 3 11.64 9.89 44.73
C VAL A 3 10.33 9.48 45.40
N LEU A 4 9.22 10.09 45.00
CA LEU A 4 7.91 9.97 45.60
C LEU A 4 6.91 9.24 44.70
N ARG A 5 5.88 8.65 45.32
CA ARG A 5 4.75 8.02 44.62
C ARG A 5 3.57 8.99 44.52
N PRO A 6 3.08 9.41 43.35
CA PRO A 6 1.84 10.18 43.27
C PRO A 6 0.62 9.29 43.60
N LYS A 7 -0.40 9.86 44.25
CA LYS A 7 -1.75 9.26 44.25
C LYS A 7 -2.41 9.53 42.89
N VAL A 8 -3.02 8.53 42.32
CA VAL A 8 -3.86 8.66 41.13
C VAL A 8 -5.02 9.62 41.44
N GLY A 9 -5.10 10.72 40.71
CA GLY A 9 -6.13 11.74 40.81
C GLY A 9 -5.52 13.12 40.94
N TYR A 10 -5.32 13.81 39.81
CA TYR A 10 -4.92 15.20 39.78
C TYR A 10 -6.12 16.06 40.16
N ASN A 11 -6.16 16.52 41.43
CA ASN A 11 -6.85 17.73 41.77
C ASN A 11 -5.81 18.69 42.36
N THR A 12 -5.49 19.73 41.62
CA THR A 12 -4.45 20.72 41.92
C THR A 12 -4.74 21.55 43.18
N GLU A 13 -5.89 21.36 43.80
CA GLU A 13 -6.39 22.21 44.89
C GLU A 13 -6.29 21.65 46.31
N LYS A 14 -5.73 20.45 46.53
CA LYS A 14 -5.55 19.92 47.90
C LYS A 14 -4.18 19.29 48.11
N PRO A 15 -3.32 19.85 48.98
CA PRO A 15 -2.05 19.28 49.41
C PRO A 15 -2.29 18.11 50.36
N GLY A 16 -2.41 16.93 49.84
CA GLY A 16 -2.59 15.70 50.61
C GLY A 16 -1.74 14.54 50.09
N TRP A 17 -0.48 14.78 49.78
CA TRP A 17 0.47 13.75 49.34
C TRP A 17 0.82 12.82 50.53
N ARG A 18 0.41 11.56 50.47
CA ARG A 18 1.08 10.52 51.27
C ARG A 18 2.40 10.20 50.55
N ILE A 19 3.50 10.70 51.10
CA ILE A 19 4.86 10.50 50.62
C ILE A 19 5.31 9.07 50.91
N PHE A 20 5.23 8.16 49.96
CA PHE A 20 5.91 6.89 50.05
C PHE A 20 7.28 7.03 49.39
N ARG A 21 8.32 7.21 50.23
CA ARG A 21 9.69 7.34 49.75
C ARG A 21 10.12 6.06 49.07
N LYS A 22 10.49 6.14 47.75
CA LYS A 22 10.96 5.02 46.94
C LYS A 22 12.48 4.90 46.90
N GLY A 23 13.18 6.01 47.10
CA GLY A 23 14.64 6.07 47.20
C GLY A 23 15.11 7.46 47.59
N ARG A 24 16.35 7.54 48.08
CA ARG A 24 17.04 8.79 48.45
C ARG A 24 18.52 8.69 48.18
N ALA A 25 19.12 9.76 47.72
CA ALA A 25 20.58 9.93 47.66
C ALA A 25 20.94 11.34 48.13
N THR A 26 22.14 11.48 48.69
CA THR A 26 22.73 12.78 49.09
C THR A 26 24.14 12.83 48.46
N VAL A 27 24.45 13.89 47.74
CA VAL A 27 25.71 14.15 47.09
C VAL A 27 26.11 15.59 47.26
N ALA A 28 27.35 15.95 46.98
CA ALA A 28 27.79 17.35 46.96
C ALA A 28 27.14 18.08 45.76
N ALA A 29 27.01 19.40 45.87
CA ALA A 29 26.49 20.22 44.77
C ALA A 29 27.38 20.09 43.54
N GLY A 30 26.80 19.81 42.37
CA GLY A 30 27.53 19.55 41.14
C GLY A 30 27.83 18.06 40.86
N GLU A 31 27.62 17.19 41.83
CA GLU A 31 27.80 15.74 41.64
C GLU A 31 26.52 15.05 41.17
N THR A 32 26.70 13.91 40.48
CA THR A 32 25.61 13.03 40.03
C THR A 32 25.20 12.04 41.11
N ALA A 33 23.89 11.98 41.40
CA ALA A 33 23.32 11.03 42.35
C ALA A 33 22.63 9.86 41.63
N THR A 34 22.90 8.62 42.07
CA THR A 34 22.14 7.46 41.62
C THR A 34 21.16 7.02 42.71
N VAL A 35 19.87 6.94 42.36
CA VAL A 35 18.81 6.51 43.27
C VAL A 35 18.26 5.17 42.79
N LYS A 36 18.41 4.09 43.60
CA LYS A 36 17.82 2.80 43.29
C LYS A 36 16.34 2.76 43.71
N VAL A 37 15.47 2.44 42.73
CA VAL A 37 14.04 2.21 42.98
C VAL A 37 13.74 0.71 42.87
N ARG A 38 13.29 0.11 43.95
CA ARG A 38 12.92 -1.33 43.97
C ARG A 38 11.55 -1.52 43.30
N ARG A 39 11.46 -2.53 42.40
CA ARG A 39 10.24 -2.87 41.63
C ARG A 39 9.63 -1.62 41.00
N PRO A 40 10.33 -0.99 40.06
CA PRO A 40 9.85 0.22 39.41
C PRO A 40 8.54 -0.05 38.65
N LYS A 41 7.65 0.91 38.66
CA LYS A 41 6.54 0.98 37.69
C LYS A 41 7.06 1.70 36.47
N LEU A 42 6.98 1.05 35.33
CA LEU A 42 7.47 1.59 34.07
C LEU A 42 6.39 2.48 33.45
N TRP A 43 6.83 3.51 32.77
CA TRP A 43 6.00 4.40 31.97
C TRP A 43 5.71 3.75 30.61
N SER A 44 4.45 3.82 30.17
CA SER A 44 4.02 3.45 28.82
C SER A 44 2.83 4.30 28.39
N PRO A 45 2.44 4.31 27.11
CA PRO A 45 1.24 5.01 26.62
C PRO A 45 -0.04 4.65 27.36
N GLU A 46 -0.21 3.39 27.77
CA GLU A 46 -1.40 2.90 28.50
C GLU A 46 -1.29 3.14 30.01
N LYS A 47 -0.07 3.25 30.52
CA LYS A 47 0.22 3.42 31.96
C LYS A 47 1.32 4.47 32.17
N PRO A 48 1.03 5.76 31.96
CA PRO A 48 2.02 6.85 32.04
C PRO A 48 2.38 7.17 33.50
N TYR A 49 3.10 6.26 34.14
CA TYR A 49 3.42 6.38 35.56
C TYR A 49 4.59 7.33 35.79
N LEU A 50 4.31 8.45 36.50
CA LEU A 50 5.31 9.45 36.88
C LEU A 50 5.68 9.30 38.36
N TYR A 51 6.96 9.45 38.69
CA TYR A 51 7.50 9.54 40.03
C TYR A 51 7.70 11.01 40.38
N GLY A 52 7.17 11.45 41.53
CA GLY A 52 7.51 12.75 42.08
C GLY A 52 8.98 12.78 42.53
N LEU A 53 9.63 13.91 42.29
CA LEU A 53 11.02 14.17 42.61
C LEU A 53 11.13 15.38 43.50
N ILE A 54 11.83 15.27 44.65
CA ILE A 54 12.15 16.41 45.49
C ILE A 54 13.67 16.56 45.52
N ILE A 55 14.16 17.71 45.10
CA ILE A 55 15.56 18.12 45.21
C ILE A 55 15.66 19.17 46.31
N THR A 56 16.51 18.93 47.29
CA THR A 56 16.72 19.81 48.43
C THR A 56 18.17 20.24 48.48
N LEU A 57 18.43 21.53 48.42
CA LEU A 57 19.75 22.12 48.62
C LEU A 57 19.96 22.41 50.11
N ILE A 58 21.06 21.87 50.67
CA ILE A 58 21.39 21.99 52.07
C ILE A 58 22.74 22.68 52.19
N ARG A 59 22.83 23.72 53.01
CA ARG A 59 24.09 24.41 53.37
C ARG A 59 24.21 24.50 54.90
N ASN A 60 25.35 24.04 55.42
CA ASN A 60 25.61 24.01 56.86
C ASN A 60 24.44 23.35 57.67
N GLY A 61 23.92 22.22 57.20
CA GLY A 61 22.84 21.50 57.84
C GLY A 61 21.43 22.15 57.71
N LYS A 62 21.30 23.29 57.10
CA LYS A 62 20.02 23.99 56.84
C LYS A 62 19.59 23.87 55.43
N VAL A 63 18.29 23.60 55.20
CA VAL A 63 17.66 23.63 53.88
C VAL A 63 17.59 25.08 53.43
N ILE A 64 18.24 25.40 52.29
CA ILE A 64 18.23 26.73 51.69
C ILE A 64 17.36 26.82 50.46
N ASP A 65 17.08 25.68 49.79
CA ASP A 65 16.17 25.63 48.67
C ASP A 65 15.55 24.24 48.54
N LYS A 66 14.37 24.17 47.93
CA LYS A 66 13.62 22.93 47.71
C LYS A 66 12.84 23.02 46.41
N VAL A 67 13.19 22.20 45.46
CA VAL A 67 12.54 22.13 44.15
C VAL A 67 11.77 20.82 44.03
N GLN A 68 10.56 20.89 43.49
CA GLN A 68 9.75 19.74 43.14
C GLN A 68 9.77 19.53 41.63
N GLY A 69 9.85 18.26 41.22
CA GLY A 69 9.84 17.85 39.83
C GLY A 69 9.26 16.45 39.72
N TYR A 70 9.45 15.83 38.59
CA TYR A 70 9.03 14.47 38.35
C TYR A 70 10.06 13.74 37.45
N THR A 71 9.91 12.43 37.36
CA THR A 71 10.61 11.57 36.43
C THR A 71 9.78 10.32 36.15
N ALA A 72 10.15 9.56 35.13
CA ALA A 72 9.58 8.24 34.89
C ALA A 72 10.70 7.24 34.57
N MET A 73 10.35 5.98 34.57
CA MET A 73 11.28 4.89 34.21
C MET A 73 10.73 4.16 33.02
N ARG A 74 11.53 4.06 32.00
CA ARG A 74 11.23 3.33 30.76
C ARG A 74 12.53 2.93 30.08
N LYS A 75 12.45 1.97 29.17
CA LYS A 75 13.55 1.56 28.29
C LYS A 75 13.06 1.66 26.85
N ILE A 76 13.82 2.38 26.02
CA ILE A 76 13.64 2.45 24.58
C ILE A 76 14.71 1.57 23.94
N SER A 77 14.33 0.72 22.99
CA SER A 77 15.26 -0.17 22.29
C SER A 77 14.69 -0.63 20.95
N GLU A 78 15.52 -1.24 20.14
CA GLU A 78 15.11 -2.10 19.04
C GLU A 78 15.08 -3.56 19.50
N MET A 79 14.17 -4.35 18.93
CA MET A 79 14.09 -5.80 19.14
C MET A 79 13.82 -6.50 17.82
N LYS A 80 14.25 -7.76 17.71
CA LYS A 80 13.88 -8.62 16.57
C LYS A 80 12.59 -9.36 16.88
N ASP A 81 11.68 -9.37 15.92
CA ASP A 81 10.47 -10.20 15.97
C ASP A 81 10.78 -11.68 15.65
N GLY A 82 9.75 -12.53 15.63
CA GLY A 82 9.86 -13.96 15.34
C GLY A 82 10.44 -14.30 13.95
N LYS A 83 10.43 -13.35 13.02
CA LYS A 83 11.03 -13.44 11.68
C LYS A 83 12.44 -12.84 11.60
N GLY A 84 12.98 -12.36 12.72
CA GLY A 84 14.29 -11.71 12.78
C GLY A 84 14.30 -10.24 12.32
N ILE A 85 13.13 -9.64 12.07
CA ILE A 85 12.96 -8.27 11.62
C ILE A 85 13.07 -7.31 12.79
N LYS A 86 13.84 -6.24 12.64
CA LYS A 86 13.98 -5.19 13.67
C LYS A 86 12.70 -4.37 13.82
N ARG A 87 12.26 -4.21 15.07
CA ARG A 87 11.09 -3.45 15.47
C ARG A 87 11.43 -2.48 16.59
N LEU A 88 10.62 -1.42 16.73
CA LEU A 88 10.69 -0.53 17.89
C LEU A 88 10.16 -1.24 19.13
N ALA A 89 10.80 -1.02 20.28
CA ALA A 89 10.40 -1.62 21.54
C ALA A 89 10.39 -0.60 22.68
N LEU A 90 9.42 -0.75 23.56
CA LEU A 90 9.28 -0.02 24.80
C LEU A 90 9.21 -1.02 25.97
N ASN A 91 10.12 -0.88 26.94
CA ASN A 91 10.18 -1.78 28.13
C ASN A 91 10.28 -3.27 27.75
N ASP A 92 11.12 -3.56 26.75
CA ASP A 92 11.36 -4.91 26.22
C ASP A 92 10.12 -5.57 25.59
N ASN A 93 9.14 -4.77 25.14
CA ASN A 93 8.00 -5.22 24.36
C ASN A 93 7.98 -4.49 23.02
N ILE A 94 7.81 -5.24 21.94
CA ILE A 94 7.62 -4.64 20.61
C ILE A 94 6.35 -3.82 20.62
N LEU A 95 6.44 -2.57 20.16
CA LEU A 95 5.31 -1.63 20.13
C LEU A 95 5.34 -0.86 18.81
N PHE A 96 4.25 -0.95 18.06
CA PHE A 96 4.07 -0.13 16.87
C PHE A 96 3.77 1.31 17.29
N GLN A 97 4.65 2.24 16.92
CA GLN A 97 4.48 3.66 17.23
C GLN A 97 3.69 4.31 16.09
N PHE A 98 2.53 4.85 16.42
CA PHE A 98 1.62 5.41 15.41
C PHE A 98 1.03 6.73 15.89
N GLY A 99 1.22 7.75 15.08
CA GLY A 99 0.76 9.10 15.41
C GLY A 99 0.74 10.04 14.22
N PRO A 100 0.22 11.26 14.41
CA PRO A 100 0.27 12.29 13.40
C PRO A 100 1.56 13.12 13.47
N LEU A 101 1.83 13.79 12.36
CA LEU A 101 2.72 14.92 12.26
C LEU A 101 2.06 16.12 12.95
N ASP A 102 2.79 16.82 13.80
CA ASP A 102 2.29 18.02 14.49
C ASP A 102 3.25 19.20 14.28
N GLN A 103 2.83 20.16 13.45
CA GLN A 103 3.57 21.37 13.16
C GLN A 103 3.35 22.47 14.23
N GLY A 104 2.21 22.43 14.95
CA GLY A 104 1.92 23.31 16.07
C GLY A 104 1.74 24.78 15.70
N TRP A 105 1.04 25.07 14.58
CA TRP A 105 0.69 26.42 14.15
C TRP A 105 -0.67 26.84 14.70
N TRP A 106 -0.84 28.16 14.96
CA TRP A 106 -1.99 28.75 15.61
C TRP A 106 -2.55 29.94 14.81
N PRO A 107 -3.88 30.18 14.81
CA PRO A 107 -4.51 31.22 13.99
C PRO A 107 -3.98 32.63 14.24
N ASP A 108 -3.77 32.99 15.50
CA ASP A 108 -3.42 34.34 15.94
C ASP A 108 -1.94 34.47 16.35
N GLY A 109 -1.42 33.45 16.99
CA GLY A 109 -0.04 33.41 17.49
C GLY A 109 0.99 32.80 16.54
N LEU A 110 0.56 32.28 15.39
CA LEU A 110 1.37 31.55 14.41
C LEU A 110 2.15 30.40 15.07
N TYR A 111 3.34 30.67 15.55
CA TYR A 111 4.23 29.71 16.20
C TYR A 111 3.99 29.55 17.71
N THR A 112 3.13 30.37 18.28
CA THR A 112 2.84 30.44 19.72
C THR A 112 1.38 30.14 20.00
N ALA A 113 1.11 29.16 20.85
CA ALA A 113 -0.25 28.83 21.28
C ALA A 113 -0.85 29.98 22.11
N PRO A 114 -2.17 30.25 22.03
CA PRO A 114 -2.82 31.32 22.74
C PRO A 114 -2.82 31.12 24.27
N THR A 115 -2.90 29.88 24.74
CA THR A 115 -2.87 29.53 26.16
C THR A 115 -2.14 28.19 26.38
N ALA A 116 -1.81 27.90 27.65
CA ALA A 116 -1.22 26.62 28.03
C ALA A 116 -2.24 25.46 27.84
N GLU A 117 -3.52 25.71 28.04
CA GLU A 117 -4.60 24.75 27.84
C GLU A 117 -4.77 24.42 26.36
N ALA A 118 -4.73 25.43 25.48
CA ALA A 118 -4.75 25.23 24.02
C ALA A 118 -3.57 24.36 23.58
N LEU A 119 -2.37 24.63 24.10
CA LEU A 119 -1.19 23.83 23.80
C LEU A 119 -1.32 22.35 24.20
N VAL A 120 -1.98 22.07 25.35
CA VAL A 120 -2.23 20.71 25.84
C VAL A 120 -3.33 20.02 25.03
N TRP A 121 -4.28 20.79 24.51
CA TRP A 121 -5.42 20.28 23.76
C TRP A 121 -4.98 19.47 22.51
N ASP A 122 -3.96 19.90 21.76
CA ASP A 122 -3.46 19.15 20.60
C ASP A 122 -3.01 17.73 20.99
N VAL A 123 -2.40 17.57 22.19
CA VAL A 123 -2.00 16.26 22.72
C VAL A 123 -3.22 15.42 23.13
N GLU A 124 -4.20 16.03 23.79
CA GLU A 124 -5.43 15.37 24.22
C GLU A 124 -6.26 14.93 23.02
N ALA A 125 -6.47 15.81 22.04
CA ALA A 125 -7.19 15.51 20.79
C ALA A 125 -6.53 14.36 20.01
N THR A 126 -5.20 14.36 19.92
CA THR A 126 -4.46 13.25 19.28
C THR A 126 -4.66 11.93 20.03
N LYS A 127 -4.65 11.97 21.37
CA LYS A 127 -4.90 10.78 22.20
C LYS A 127 -6.33 10.26 22.04
N GLU A 128 -7.31 11.15 21.94
CA GLU A 128 -8.71 10.82 21.70
C GLU A 128 -8.95 10.12 20.36
N LEU A 129 -8.17 10.46 19.34
CA LEU A 129 -8.17 9.76 18.05
C LEU A 129 -7.49 8.38 18.08
N GLY A 130 -7.03 7.90 19.24
CA GLY A 130 -6.49 6.54 19.40
C GLY A 130 -5.00 6.39 19.07
N PHE A 131 -4.27 7.47 18.88
CA PHE A 131 -2.83 7.44 18.64
C PHE A 131 -2.02 7.23 19.93
N ASN A 132 -0.81 6.70 19.82
CA ASN A 132 0.12 6.49 20.93
C ASN A 132 1.41 7.32 20.81
N MET A 133 1.57 8.10 19.73
CA MET A 133 2.75 8.89 19.43
C MET A 133 2.37 10.19 18.72
N ILE A 134 3.22 11.21 18.82
CA ILE A 134 3.21 12.44 18.00
C ILE A 134 4.63 12.66 17.47
N ARG A 135 4.78 12.94 16.17
CA ARG A 135 6.02 13.51 15.65
C ARG A 135 5.92 15.04 15.69
N LYS A 136 6.70 15.67 16.58
CA LYS A 136 6.80 17.13 16.66
C LYS A 136 7.72 17.61 15.56
N HIS A 137 7.09 18.11 14.50
CA HIS A 137 7.75 18.44 13.23
C HIS A 137 8.47 19.77 13.27
N ILE A 138 9.79 19.71 13.07
CA ILE A 138 10.72 20.86 12.97
C ILE A 138 10.44 22.03 13.92
N LYS A 139 9.93 21.72 15.13
CA LYS A 139 9.56 22.70 16.16
C LYS A 139 9.89 22.19 17.55
N VAL A 140 10.32 23.10 18.43
CA VAL A 140 10.41 22.89 19.87
C VAL A 140 9.25 23.60 20.57
N GLU A 141 8.54 22.88 21.43
CA GLU A 141 7.41 23.40 22.19
C GLU A 141 7.80 23.87 23.61
N PRO A 142 6.98 24.68 24.25
CA PRO A 142 7.12 24.98 25.67
C PRO A 142 7.03 23.73 26.55
N ALA A 143 7.62 23.81 27.75
CA ALA A 143 7.70 22.72 28.73
C ALA A 143 6.34 22.05 29.05
N HIS A 144 5.25 22.81 29.01
CA HIS A 144 3.89 22.34 29.28
C HIS A 144 3.43 21.26 28.30
N TRP A 145 3.80 21.39 27.04
CA TRP A 145 3.47 20.40 26.00
C TRP A 145 4.14 19.03 26.27
N TYR A 146 5.45 19.02 26.54
CA TYR A 146 6.17 17.78 26.87
C TYR A 146 5.69 17.14 28.16
N TYR A 147 5.37 18.00 29.16
CA TYR A 147 4.77 17.51 30.41
C TYR A 147 3.40 16.87 30.16
N ALA A 148 2.58 17.45 29.28
CA ALA A 148 1.31 16.85 28.89
C ALA A 148 1.54 15.48 28.22
N CYS A 149 2.51 15.35 27.32
CA CYS A 149 2.87 14.08 26.70
C CYS A 149 3.33 13.04 27.75
N ASP A 150 4.19 13.44 28.70
CA ASP A 150 4.62 12.56 29.79
C ASP A 150 3.44 12.09 30.66
N ARG A 151 2.51 12.98 30.96
CA ARG A 151 1.34 12.73 31.82
C ARG A 151 0.28 11.90 31.15
N LEU A 152 0.03 12.15 29.87
CA LEU A 152 -1.04 11.49 29.09
C LEU A 152 -0.58 10.19 28.45
N GLY A 153 0.73 9.89 28.47
CA GLY A 153 1.26 8.71 27.81
C GLY A 153 1.30 8.86 26.28
N MET A 154 1.79 10.00 25.79
CA MET A 154 1.98 10.24 24.37
C MET A 154 3.46 10.20 24.07
N MET A 155 3.91 9.21 23.30
CA MET A 155 5.31 9.15 22.82
C MET A 155 5.59 10.31 21.87
N VAL A 156 6.84 10.77 21.85
CA VAL A 156 7.25 11.91 21.02
C VAL A 156 8.47 11.53 20.17
N TRP A 157 8.37 11.76 18.88
CA TRP A 157 9.52 11.92 17.99
C TRP A 157 9.80 13.41 17.87
N GLN A 158 11.00 13.82 18.26
CA GLN A 158 11.37 15.23 18.30
C GLN A 158 12.34 15.57 17.17
N ASP A 159 11.86 16.39 16.25
CA ASP A 159 12.70 16.93 15.18
C ASP A 159 13.59 18.09 15.67
N MET A 160 14.77 18.21 15.06
CA MET A 160 15.52 19.46 15.06
C MET A 160 14.79 20.48 14.17
N PRO A 161 14.54 21.71 14.63
CA PRO A 161 14.06 22.79 13.78
C PRO A 161 15.12 23.13 12.72
N CYS A 162 15.10 22.42 11.62
CA CYS A 162 16.12 22.50 10.61
C CYS A 162 15.52 23.00 9.30
N ILE A 163 15.73 24.27 9.02
CA ILE A 163 15.45 24.86 7.71
C ILE A 163 16.77 24.94 6.96
N GLY A 164 16.83 24.30 5.80
CA GLY A 164 18.03 24.32 4.99
C GLY A 164 18.37 25.69 4.44
N CYS A 165 19.65 25.92 4.19
CA CYS A 165 20.05 27.00 3.31
C CYS A 165 19.47 26.71 1.92
N TYR A 166 18.60 27.56 1.44
CA TYR A 166 18.12 27.54 0.06
C TYR A 166 19.29 27.82 -0.87
N ASN A 167 19.65 26.86 -1.69
CA ASN A 167 20.39 27.11 -2.90
C ASN A 167 19.63 26.51 -4.09
N GLU A 168 19.92 26.96 -5.30
CA GLU A 168 19.23 26.53 -6.53
C GLU A 168 19.32 25.02 -6.81
N ARG A 169 20.20 24.29 -6.11
CA ARG A 169 20.35 22.82 -6.20
C ARG A 169 19.52 22.09 -5.14
N SER A 170 18.88 22.81 -4.26
CA SER A 170 18.09 22.32 -3.14
C SER A 170 16.65 22.04 -3.50
N GLN A 171 16.38 21.70 -4.71
CA GLN A 171 15.01 21.47 -5.13
C GLN A 171 14.49 20.14 -4.61
N TRP A 172 13.32 20.20 -4.06
CA TRP A 172 12.46 19.12 -3.68
C TRP A 172 12.48 17.98 -4.69
N GLY A 173 12.78 16.77 -4.24
CA GLY A 173 12.48 15.54 -5.00
C GLY A 173 13.21 15.40 -6.33
N GLN A 174 14.28 16.17 -6.56
CA GLN A 174 15.02 16.04 -7.83
C GLN A 174 15.85 14.78 -7.93
N ASN A 175 16.07 14.08 -6.82
CA ASN A 175 16.64 12.76 -6.86
C ASN A 175 15.66 11.76 -6.28
N GLU A 176 15.00 11.04 -7.15
CA GLU A 176 14.29 9.83 -6.79
C GLU A 176 15.22 8.81 -6.13
N ASP A 177 16.52 8.98 -6.26
CA ASP A 177 17.59 8.29 -5.53
C ASP A 177 17.87 8.87 -4.14
N CYS A 178 17.14 9.88 -3.66
CA CYS A 178 17.30 10.43 -2.31
C CYS A 178 17.22 9.36 -1.22
N TYR A 179 16.49 8.30 -1.47
CA TYR A 179 16.33 7.18 -0.56
C TYR A 179 17.40 6.09 -0.70
N GLY A 180 18.40 6.24 -1.53
CA GLY A 180 19.41 5.21 -1.77
C GLY A 180 20.80 5.71 -2.10
N ALA A 181 20.96 6.96 -2.44
CA ALA A 181 22.20 7.49 -3.03
C ALA A 181 23.35 7.71 -2.05
N GLY A 182 23.11 7.70 -0.75
CA GLY A 182 24.17 7.83 0.26
C GLY A 182 24.94 9.14 0.18
N SER A 183 24.33 10.23 -0.33
CA SER A 183 25.00 11.52 -0.44
C SER A 183 24.34 12.57 0.45
N ASP A 184 25.16 13.30 1.17
CA ASP A 184 24.78 14.52 1.87
C ASP A 184 24.62 15.64 0.85
N TYR A 185 23.40 16.05 0.55
CA TYR A 185 23.10 16.91 -0.60
C TYR A 185 23.37 18.38 -0.40
N TRP A 186 23.60 18.84 0.86
CA TRP A 186 23.59 20.26 1.17
C TRP A 186 24.92 20.72 1.71
N ALA A 187 25.62 21.52 0.95
CA ALA A 187 26.77 22.25 1.50
C ALA A 187 26.27 23.37 2.41
N ARG A 188 26.21 23.10 3.71
CA ARG A 188 26.14 24.17 4.69
C ARG A 188 27.50 24.84 4.80
N ASN A 189 27.52 26.16 5.01
CA ASN A 189 28.76 26.83 5.40
C ASN A 189 29.13 26.46 6.85
N GLU A 190 30.38 26.66 7.21
CA GLU A 190 30.90 26.31 8.55
C GLU A 190 30.13 26.96 9.71
N ASP A 191 29.69 28.22 9.53
CA ASP A 191 28.97 28.92 10.59
C ASP A 191 27.58 28.37 10.81
N ASN A 192 26.88 27.97 9.74
CA ASN A 192 25.60 27.30 9.84
C ASN A 192 25.73 25.91 10.49
N MET A 193 26.78 25.15 10.19
CA MET A 193 27.05 23.87 10.86
C MET A 193 27.37 24.08 12.34
N LYS A 194 28.20 25.04 12.71
CA LYS A 194 28.50 25.38 14.12
C LYS A 194 27.22 25.76 14.88
N ASN A 195 26.38 26.60 14.26
CA ASN A 195 25.12 27.01 14.87
C ASN A 195 24.17 25.85 15.04
N TYR A 196 24.07 24.96 14.05
CA TYR A 196 23.27 23.73 14.12
C TYR A 196 23.69 22.88 15.34
N TYR A 197 24.97 22.55 15.49
CA TYR A 197 25.47 21.78 16.63
C TYR A 197 25.22 22.46 17.98
N LYS A 198 25.34 23.79 18.04
CA LYS A 198 25.04 24.57 19.24
C LYS A 198 23.58 24.43 19.62
N GLU A 199 22.66 24.72 18.71
CA GLU A 199 21.22 24.66 18.95
C GLU A 199 20.76 23.24 19.27
N TRP A 200 21.25 22.24 18.51
CA TRP A 200 20.89 20.85 18.77
C TRP A 200 21.39 20.35 20.13
N THR A 201 22.56 20.79 20.56
CA THR A 201 23.08 20.55 21.91
C THR A 201 22.16 21.13 22.99
N GLU A 202 21.73 22.37 22.81
CA GLU A 202 20.85 23.06 23.75
C GLU A 202 19.47 22.37 23.81
N ILE A 203 18.89 22.02 22.66
CA ILE A 203 17.59 21.32 22.56
C ILE A 203 17.64 19.97 23.27
N ILE A 204 18.60 19.11 22.94
CA ILE A 204 18.74 17.79 23.58
C ILE A 204 18.95 17.96 25.09
N SER A 205 19.83 18.89 25.52
CA SER A 205 20.13 19.11 26.92
C SER A 205 18.93 19.57 27.72
N GLN A 206 18.03 20.38 27.15
CA GLN A 206 16.81 20.83 27.79
C GLN A 206 15.70 19.76 27.79
N LEU A 207 15.57 19.01 26.69
CA LEU A 207 14.42 18.14 26.45
C LEU A 207 14.62 16.69 26.92
N LYS A 208 15.86 16.20 27.05
CA LYS A 208 16.13 14.80 27.45
C LYS A 208 15.58 14.40 28.82
N LYS A 209 15.14 15.35 29.64
CA LYS A 209 14.46 15.10 30.91
C LYS A 209 13.03 14.59 30.72
N TYR A 210 12.36 14.84 29.57
CA TYR A 210 11.01 14.41 29.29
C TYR A 210 11.03 12.97 28.81
N GLN A 211 10.24 12.11 29.45
CA GLN A 211 10.29 10.67 29.26
C GLN A 211 9.51 10.20 28.04
N SER A 212 8.55 11.00 27.60
CA SER A 212 7.76 10.77 26.38
C SER A 212 8.60 10.82 25.10
N ILE A 213 9.67 11.60 25.06
CA ILE A 213 10.57 11.61 23.88
C ILE A 213 11.25 10.25 23.76
N VAL A 214 11.06 9.58 22.63
CA VAL A 214 11.56 8.23 22.36
C VAL A 214 12.52 8.18 21.18
N VAL A 215 12.41 9.13 20.25
CA VAL A 215 13.25 9.26 19.04
C VAL A 215 13.67 10.71 18.85
N TRP A 216 14.94 10.91 18.50
CA TRP A 216 15.49 12.17 18.01
C TRP A 216 15.57 12.15 16.49
N VAL A 217 15.16 13.23 15.83
CA VAL A 217 15.13 13.36 14.37
C VAL A 217 15.97 14.57 13.95
N PRO A 218 17.26 14.38 13.64
CA PRO A 218 18.17 15.49 13.26
C PRO A 218 17.80 16.21 11.98
N PHE A 219 17.27 15.49 10.96
CA PHE A 219 16.94 16.05 9.65
C PHE A 219 15.58 15.59 9.15
N ASN A 220 14.90 16.46 8.38
CA ASN A 220 13.69 16.19 7.65
C ASN A 220 13.91 16.41 6.15
N GLU A 221 13.51 15.43 5.31
CA GLU A 221 13.40 15.51 3.85
C GLU A 221 14.63 16.09 3.12
N ALA A 222 15.81 15.76 3.59
CA ALA A 222 17.08 16.29 3.10
C ALA A 222 17.27 17.81 3.28
N TRP A 223 16.33 18.51 3.90
CA TRP A 223 16.40 19.96 4.10
C TRP A 223 17.55 20.33 5.04
N GLY A 224 18.60 20.88 4.45
CA GLY A 224 19.82 21.20 5.18
C GLY A 224 20.56 20.01 5.78
N GLN A 225 20.32 18.80 5.27
CA GLN A 225 21.03 17.59 5.66
C GLN A 225 22.51 17.69 5.31
N PHE A 226 23.39 17.38 6.26
CA PHE A 226 24.85 17.39 6.10
C PHE A 226 25.47 16.40 7.08
N ASP A 227 26.63 15.83 6.73
CA ASP A 227 27.41 14.90 7.58
C ASP A 227 26.53 13.95 8.40
N THR A 228 25.51 13.38 7.79
CA THR A 228 24.37 12.73 8.44
C THR A 228 24.79 11.71 9.47
N LYS A 229 25.78 10.86 9.13
CA LYS A 229 26.28 9.86 10.08
C LYS A 229 26.93 10.51 11.29
N THR A 230 27.75 11.53 11.10
CA THR A 230 28.42 12.26 12.19
C THR A 230 27.39 12.93 13.10
N VAL A 231 26.36 13.55 12.53
CA VAL A 231 25.27 14.18 13.30
C VAL A 231 24.45 13.15 14.07
N ALA A 232 24.16 12.01 13.47
CA ALA A 232 23.46 10.92 14.16
C ALA A 232 24.26 10.34 15.32
N ASP A 233 25.57 10.10 15.12
CA ASP A 233 26.50 9.60 16.17
C ASP A 233 26.65 10.65 17.30
N PHE A 234 26.72 11.93 16.95
CA PHE A 234 26.71 13.03 17.92
C PHE A 234 25.41 13.05 18.74
N THR A 235 24.25 12.95 18.08
CA THR A 235 22.94 12.91 18.74
C THR A 235 22.88 11.74 19.73
N LYS A 236 23.34 10.55 19.30
CA LYS A 236 23.40 9.36 20.15
C LYS A 236 24.35 9.51 21.34
N THR A 237 25.45 10.24 21.16
CA THR A 237 26.40 10.56 22.25
C THR A 237 25.77 11.50 23.26
N MET A 238 25.00 12.50 22.82
CA MET A 238 24.30 13.45 23.69
C MET A 238 23.17 12.80 24.50
N ASP A 239 22.53 11.78 23.92
CA ASP A 239 21.47 11.00 24.60
C ASP A 239 21.47 9.54 24.15
N PRO A 240 22.21 8.64 24.79
CA PRO A 240 22.26 7.23 24.43
C PRO A 240 20.99 6.44 24.79
N THR A 241 20.03 7.07 25.47
CA THR A 241 18.82 6.41 25.99
C THR A 241 17.64 6.43 25.03
N ARG A 242 17.79 7.06 23.86
CA ARG A 242 16.78 7.18 22.80
C ARG A 242 17.33 6.70 21.48
N LEU A 243 16.43 6.39 20.55
CA LEU A 243 16.80 6.04 19.17
C LEU A 243 16.97 7.32 18.34
N VAL A 244 17.70 7.18 17.23
CA VAL A 244 17.96 8.26 16.27
C VAL A 244 17.41 7.86 14.91
N ASN A 245 16.48 8.66 14.40
CA ASN A 245 16.04 8.66 13.01
C ASN A 245 16.86 9.75 12.30
N ALA A 246 17.95 9.36 11.67
CA ALA A 246 18.97 10.28 11.21
C ALA A 246 18.47 11.31 10.20
N ALA A 247 17.57 10.91 9.31
CA ALA A 247 16.96 11.78 8.30
C ALA A 247 15.59 11.22 7.90
N SER A 248 14.52 11.78 8.47
CA SER A 248 13.16 11.37 8.16
C SER A 248 12.80 11.75 6.72
N GLY A 249 12.52 10.76 5.87
CA GLY A 249 12.23 10.99 4.44
C GLY A 249 13.34 11.67 3.63
N GLY A 250 14.53 11.83 4.20
CA GLY A 250 15.67 12.44 3.55
C GLY A 250 16.59 11.44 2.86
N ASN A 251 17.84 11.87 2.59
CA ASN A 251 18.85 11.00 2.02
C ASN A 251 19.24 9.93 3.03
N TRP A 252 19.04 8.67 2.65
CA TRP A 252 19.43 7.55 3.49
C TRP A 252 20.94 7.32 3.42
N ILE A 253 21.58 7.36 4.61
CA ILE A 253 23.00 7.06 4.77
C ILE A 253 23.15 5.77 5.57
N LYS A 254 23.73 4.75 4.98
CA LYS A 254 23.91 3.44 5.60
C LYS A 254 24.66 3.53 6.93
N GLY A 255 24.05 3.01 7.99
CA GLY A 255 24.64 3.00 9.33
C GLY A 255 24.56 4.35 10.06
N ALA A 256 23.75 5.29 9.61
CA ALA A 256 23.42 6.51 10.34
C ALA A 256 22.15 6.29 11.17
N GLY A 257 22.27 6.36 12.49
CA GLY A 257 21.17 6.10 13.42
C GLY A 257 20.71 4.64 13.42
N GLU A 258 19.55 4.37 14.03
CA GLU A 258 18.94 3.06 14.12
C GLU A 258 17.74 2.88 13.19
N ILE A 259 17.19 3.97 12.65
CA ILE A 259 15.92 4.01 11.93
C ILE A 259 16.17 4.41 10.47
N LEU A 260 15.61 3.62 9.55
CA LEU A 260 15.44 3.96 8.13
C LEU A 260 14.02 4.45 7.93
N ASP A 261 13.87 5.67 7.46
CA ASP A 261 12.59 6.36 7.33
C ASP A 261 12.31 6.75 5.88
N THR A 262 11.10 6.46 5.42
CA THR A 262 10.62 6.84 4.08
C THR A 262 9.35 7.68 4.18
N HIS A 263 9.17 8.63 3.25
CA HIS A 263 7.95 9.41 3.09
C HIS A 263 7.25 9.01 1.80
N THR A 264 5.93 8.81 1.84
CA THR A 264 5.14 8.43 0.66
C THR A 264 3.75 9.05 0.69
N TYR A 265 3.38 9.70 -0.39
CA TYR A 265 2.11 10.39 -0.52
C TYR A 265 1.38 10.01 -1.80
N PRO A 266 0.02 9.93 -1.77
CA PRO A 266 -0.82 9.92 -0.56
C PRO A 266 -0.89 8.55 0.11
N ASN A 267 -0.67 7.44 -0.63
CA ASN A 267 -0.85 6.08 -0.13
C ASN A 267 0.32 5.66 0.77
N PRO A 268 0.06 4.98 1.90
CA PRO A 268 1.14 4.42 2.71
C PRO A 268 1.83 3.29 1.96
N CYS A 269 3.16 3.37 1.84
CA CYS A 269 3.97 2.29 1.30
C CYS A 269 5.44 2.41 1.73
N MET A 270 6.16 1.29 1.72
CA MET A 270 7.59 1.24 2.05
C MET A 270 8.41 1.24 0.76
N ARG A 271 9.12 2.33 0.45
CA ARG A 271 9.91 2.45 -0.78
C ARG A 271 11.27 1.76 -0.69
N ILE A 272 11.90 1.83 0.48
CA ILE A 272 13.21 1.24 0.76
C ILE A 272 13.13 0.42 2.03
N LEU A 273 13.81 -0.72 2.07
CA LEU A 273 13.90 -1.59 3.23
C LEU A 273 15.36 -1.98 3.47
N ASP A 274 15.80 -1.87 4.73
CA ASP A 274 17.08 -2.40 5.16
C ASP A 274 16.87 -3.34 6.36
N SER A 275 17.25 -4.59 6.22
CA SER A 275 17.15 -5.61 7.28
C SER A 275 18.03 -5.33 8.50
N ALA A 276 19.05 -4.48 8.34
CA ALA A 276 19.94 -4.06 9.42
C ALA A 276 19.38 -2.91 10.27
N MET A 277 18.30 -2.25 9.82
CA MET A 277 17.70 -1.08 10.47
C MET A 277 16.24 -1.33 10.85
N VAL A 278 15.69 -0.48 11.71
CA VAL A 278 14.25 -0.41 11.96
C VAL A 278 13.63 0.41 10.83
N ASN A 279 12.72 -0.16 10.07
CA ASN A 279 12.10 0.50 8.91
C ASN A 279 10.80 1.17 9.34
N VAL A 280 10.61 2.45 8.99
CA VAL A 280 9.44 3.24 9.37
C VAL A 280 8.91 4.07 8.20
N LEU A 281 7.65 4.44 8.28
CA LEU A 281 6.97 5.36 7.37
C LEU A 281 6.78 6.70 8.08
N GLY A 282 7.74 7.61 7.94
CA GLY A 282 7.81 8.87 8.69
C GLY A 282 6.82 9.92 8.27
N GLU A 283 6.27 9.81 7.06
CA GLU A 283 5.12 10.61 6.62
C GLU A 283 4.32 9.89 5.54
N TYR A 284 2.99 10.00 5.62
CA TYR A 284 2.06 9.53 4.59
C TYR A 284 0.69 10.20 4.71
N GLY A 285 -0.16 10.01 3.72
CA GLY A 285 -1.55 10.43 3.73
C GLY A 285 -1.77 11.81 3.12
N GLY A 286 -1.84 12.83 3.93
CA GLY A 286 -2.07 14.18 3.45
C GLY A 286 -3.45 14.35 2.80
N ILE A 287 -4.51 13.75 3.40
CA ILE A 287 -5.87 13.77 2.87
C ILE A 287 -6.51 15.12 3.19
N GLY A 288 -6.63 15.97 2.18
CA GLY A 288 -7.14 17.33 2.30
C GLY A 288 -8.67 17.40 2.27
N ARG A 289 -9.22 18.29 3.11
CA ARG A 289 -10.60 18.76 3.07
C ARG A 289 -10.64 20.22 3.48
N PRO A 290 -10.79 21.16 2.52
CA PRO A 290 -11.05 22.55 2.87
C PRO A 290 -12.47 22.67 3.47
N VAL A 291 -12.61 23.44 4.53
CA VAL A 291 -13.89 23.73 5.19
C VAL A 291 -14.16 25.22 5.08
N GLU A 292 -15.32 25.58 4.53
CA GLU A 292 -15.72 26.98 4.35
C GLU A 292 -15.78 27.71 5.71
N GLY A 293 -15.17 28.88 5.80
CA GLY A 293 -15.06 29.67 7.02
C GLY A 293 -13.91 29.22 7.96
N HIS A 294 -13.33 28.03 7.73
CA HIS A 294 -12.28 27.45 8.56
C HIS A 294 -11.03 27.04 7.75
N THR A 295 -10.79 27.72 6.62
CA THR A 295 -9.59 27.53 5.79
C THR A 295 -8.80 28.82 5.78
N TRP A 296 -7.50 28.76 6.11
CA TRP A 296 -6.62 29.93 6.22
C TRP A 296 -6.59 30.77 4.95
N ASP A 297 -6.35 30.15 3.79
CA ASP A 297 -6.39 30.81 2.48
C ASP A 297 -7.04 29.89 1.44
N ILE A 298 -8.32 30.15 1.16
CA ILE A 298 -9.09 29.34 0.22
C ILE A 298 -8.55 29.42 -1.21
N GLY A 299 -7.82 30.47 -1.54
CA GLY A 299 -7.22 30.67 -2.87
C GLY A 299 -5.94 29.90 -3.10
N ARG A 300 -5.23 29.52 -2.03
CA ARG A 300 -3.93 28.84 -2.08
C ARG A 300 -3.91 27.53 -1.29
N LYS A 301 -5.06 26.88 -1.17
CA LYS A 301 -5.21 25.61 -0.48
C LYS A 301 -4.64 24.46 -1.30
N TRP A 302 -4.02 23.49 -0.61
CA TRP A 302 -3.52 22.26 -1.22
C TRP A 302 -3.56 21.09 -0.25
N GLY A 303 -3.43 19.91 -0.79
CA GLY A 303 -3.30 18.63 -0.10
C GLY A 303 -2.94 17.57 -1.14
N TYR A 304 -2.30 16.48 -0.73
CA TYR A 304 -1.83 15.45 -1.66
C TYR A 304 -2.98 14.74 -2.38
N ILE A 305 -4.11 14.57 -1.70
CA ILE A 305 -5.41 14.17 -2.26
C ILE A 305 -6.48 15.00 -1.54
N GLN A 306 -7.55 15.40 -2.24
CA GLN A 306 -8.59 16.24 -1.63
C GLN A 306 -9.98 15.67 -1.86
N TYR A 307 -10.82 15.81 -0.84
CA TYR A 307 -12.23 15.44 -0.86
C TYR A 307 -13.11 16.57 -0.34
N ASP A 308 -14.40 16.50 -0.69
CA ASP A 308 -15.42 17.47 -0.36
C ASP A 308 -16.24 17.10 0.90
N THR A 309 -16.18 15.85 1.35
CA THR A 309 -16.98 15.35 2.47
C THR A 309 -16.16 14.66 3.54
N GLU A 310 -16.59 14.80 4.80
CA GLU A 310 -16.05 14.09 5.95
C GLU A 310 -16.05 12.57 5.73
N LYS A 311 -17.13 12.04 5.15
CA LYS A 311 -17.25 10.61 4.87
C LYS A 311 -16.14 10.10 3.96
N LYS A 312 -15.84 10.78 2.85
CA LYS A 312 -14.77 10.37 1.93
C LYS A 312 -13.40 10.46 2.56
N VAL A 313 -13.13 11.51 3.35
CA VAL A 313 -11.87 11.64 4.11
C VAL A 313 -11.72 10.46 5.07
N THR A 314 -12.76 10.18 5.86
CA THR A 314 -12.78 9.09 6.84
C THR A 314 -12.63 7.72 6.17
N ASP A 315 -13.35 7.46 5.07
CA ASP A 315 -13.29 6.21 4.34
C ASP A 315 -11.88 5.97 3.79
N THR A 316 -11.27 6.99 3.19
CA THR A 316 -9.89 6.93 2.67
C THR A 316 -8.88 6.71 3.79
N TYR A 317 -9.04 7.42 4.92
CA TYR A 317 -8.17 7.23 6.08
C TYR A 317 -8.23 5.80 6.62
N CYS A 318 -9.44 5.26 6.80
CA CYS A 318 -9.63 3.88 7.28
C CYS A 318 -9.06 2.85 6.30
N MET A 319 -9.14 3.09 4.99
CA MET A 319 -8.50 2.27 3.97
C MET A 319 -6.97 2.31 4.12
N TYR A 320 -6.37 3.49 4.29
CA TYR A 320 -4.94 3.64 4.53
C TYR A 320 -4.48 2.96 5.83
N ALA A 321 -5.32 2.95 6.87
CA ALA A 321 -5.02 2.21 8.09
C ALA A 321 -4.94 0.69 7.84
N ARG A 322 -5.76 0.14 6.95
CA ARG A 322 -5.65 -1.26 6.51
C ARG A 322 -4.38 -1.52 5.69
N ASP A 323 -4.05 -0.63 4.77
CA ASP A 323 -2.77 -0.71 4.05
C ASP A 323 -1.57 -0.67 5.00
N LEU A 324 -1.65 0.12 6.10
CA LEU A 324 -0.63 0.13 7.15
C LEU A 324 -0.50 -1.22 7.88
N ILE A 325 -1.60 -1.92 8.13
CA ILE A 325 -1.55 -3.27 8.69
C ILE A 325 -0.80 -4.19 7.74
N ASP A 326 -1.08 -4.11 6.44
CA ASP A 326 -0.39 -4.92 5.43
C ASP A 326 1.12 -4.66 5.40
N ILE A 327 1.56 -3.41 5.39
CA ILE A 327 2.99 -3.09 5.36
C ILE A 327 3.69 -3.35 6.70
N LYS A 328 2.97 -3.25 7.84
CA LYS A 328 3.46 -3.68 9.15
C LYS A 328 3.78 -5.17 9.15
N GLN A 329 2.92 -5.98 8.57
CA GLN A 329 3.00 -7.44 8.57
C GLN A 329 3.94 -8.00 7.48
N ASN A 330 3.97 -7.35 6.31
CA ASN A 330 4.66 -7.87 5.12
C ASN A 330 5.90 -7.05 4.73
N ASP A 331 5.92 -5.72 4.94
CA ASP A 331 7.00 -4.82 4.53
C ASP A 331 7.80 -4.22 5.70
N TRP A 332 7.87 -4.94 6.84
CA TRP A 332 8.74 -4.64 7.98
C TRP A 332 8.48 -3.29 8.67
N CYS A 333 7.41 -2.59 8.35
CA CYS A 333 7.10 -1.30 8.94
C CYS A 333 6.93 -1.42 10.46
N ALA A 334 7.65 -0.59 11.22
CA ALA A 334 7.69 -0.60 12.68
C ALA A 334 7.00 0.62 13.32
N ALA A 335 6.76 1.66 12.54
CA ALA A 335 6.05 2.86 12.95
C ALA A 335 5.50 3.60 11.73
N ALA A 336 4.49 4.45 11.94
CA ALA A 336 3.94 5.31 10.89
C ALA A 336 3.54 6.68 11.44
N VAL A 337 3.66 7.70 10.58
CA VAL A 337 3.26 9.09 10.90
C VAL A 337 2.30 9.59 9.82
N TYR A 338 1.09 9.92 10.21
CA TYR A 338 0.08 10.51 9.32
C TYR A 338 0.22 12.03 9.23
N THR A 339 0.16 12.60 8.05
CA THR A 339 0.19 14.05 7.82
C THR A 339 -1.24 14.57 7.64
N GLN A 340 -1.89 15.29 8.64
CA GLN A 340 -1.31 15.74 9.90
C GLN A 340 -2.38 16.01 10.99
N THR A 341 -2.00 16.58 12.14
CA THR A 341 -2.92 16.88 13.25
C THR A 341 -3.90 17.98 12.90
N THR A 342 -3.41 19.16 12.52
CA THR A 342 -4.21 20.33 12.13
C THR A 342 -3.78 20.85 10.77
N ASP A 343 -4.66 21.55 10.07
CA ASP A 343 -4.29 22.33 8.90
C ASP A 343 -3.23 23.37 9.27
N VAL A 344 -2.34 23.67 8.33
CA VAL A 344 -1.28 24.69 8.49
C VAL A 344 -1.24 25.58 7.26
N GLU A 345 -1.61 26.85 7.43
CA GLU A 345 -1.70 27.82 6.33
C GLU A 345 -2.56 27.27 5.15
N GLY A 346 -1.97 27.15 3.97
CA GLY A 346 -2.64 26.61 2.79
C GLY A 346 -2.75 25.08 2.74
N GLU A 347 -2.09 24.37 3.62
CA GLU A 347 -2.11 22.90 3.70
C GLU A 347 -3.34 22.42 4.47
N VAL A 348 -4.33 21.85 3.74
CA VAL A 348 -5.66 21.51 4.28
C VAL A 348 -5.84 20.01 4.54
N ASN A 349 -4.83 19.32 5.05
CA ASN A 349 -4.80 17.87 5.26
C ASN A 349 -4.73 17.45 6.75
N GLY A 350 -4.97 18.36 7.68
CA GLY A 350 -5.12 18.05 9.09
C GLY A 350 -6.39 17.26 9.40
N PHE A 351 -6.41 16.54 10.54
CA PHE A 351 -7.67 16.03 11.11
C PHE A 351 -8.59 17.15 11.53
N TYR A 352 -8.02 18.23 12.03
CA TYR A 352 -8.73 19.44 12.45
C TYR A 352 -8.39 20.60 11.51
N THR A 353 -9.31 21.54 11.38
CA THR A 353 -9.05 22.82 10.75
C THR A 353 -7.95 23.58 11.49
N TYR A 354 -7.32 24.59 10.84
CA TYR A 354 -6.21 25.34 11.40
C TYR A 354 -6.55 26.03 12.74
N ASP A 355 -7.83 26.41 12.93
CA ASP A 355 -8.40 27.01 14.14
C ASP A 355 -8.86 25.96 15.19
N ARG A 356 -8.80 24.68 14.87
CA ARG A 356 -9.22 23.53 15.70
C ARG A 356 -10.72 23.46 15.99
N GLU A 357 -11.52 24.30 15.32
CA GLU A 357 -12.97 24.36 15.57
C GLU A 357 -13.74 23.21 14.89
N VAL A 358 -13.22 22.66 13.78
CA VAL A 358 -13.87 21.59 13.03
C VAL A 358 -12.98 20.34 12.94
N LEU A 359 -13.49 19.23 13.45
CA LEU A 359 -12.95 17.90 13.17
C LEU A 359 -13.45 17.46 11.78
N LYS A 360 -12.54 17.07 10.89
CA LYS A 360 -12.82 16.77 9.49
C LYS A 360 -13.09 15.30 9.19
N VAL A 361 -13.12 14.45 10.23
CA VAL A 361 -13.27 13.00 10.17
C VAL A 361 -14.24 12.49 11.25
N ASP A 362 -14.78 11.29 11.06
CA ASP A 362 -15.47 10.55 12.12
C ASP A 362 -14.46 10.04 13.15
N ALA A 363 -14.44 10.69 14.32
CA ALA A 363 -13.48 10.39 15.39
C ALA A 363 -13.52 8.93 15.85
N LYS A 364 -14.72 8.32 15.93
CA LYS A 364 -14.88 6.94 16.40
C LYS A 364 -14.25 5.97 15.42
N ARG A 365 -14.53 6.11 14.12
CA ARG A 365 -13.98 5.27 13.07
C ARG A 365 -12.47 5.39 12.95
N VAL A 366 -11.95 6.63 13.06
CA VAL A 366 -10.49 6.89 13.05
C VAL A 366 -9.83 6.24 14.27
N ARG A 367 -10.43 6.39 15.48
CA ARG A 367 -9.92 5.73 16.67
C ARG A 367 -9.86 4.21 16.52
N GLU A 368 -10.95 3.59 16.10
CA GLU A 368 -11.02 2.14 15.87
C GLU A 368 -9.98 1.67 14.86
N ALA A 369 -9.76 2.43 13.78
CA ALA A 369 -8.74 2.14 12.77
C ALA A 369 -7.31 2.25 13.35
N ASN A 370 -7.03 3.28 14.14
CA ASN A 370 -5.71 3.49 14.77
C ASN A 370 -5.40 2.41 15.80
N GLU A 371 -6.36 2.08 16.66
CA GLU A 371 -6.24 0.99 17.62
C GLU A 371 -6.03 -0.36 16.92
N ALA A 372 -6.70 -0.59 15.78
CA ALA A 372 -6.49 -1.79 14.96
C ALA A 372 -5.06 -1.86 14.41
N VAL A 373 -4.49 -0.77 13.88
CA VAL A 373 -3.10 -0.71 13.39
C VAL A 373 -2.11 -1.00 14.52
N ILE A 374 -2.27 -0.35 15.66
CA ILE A 374 -1.36 -0.51 16.82
C ILE A 374 -1.38 -1.96 17.31
N ASN A 375 -2.57 -2.56 17.43
CA ASN A 375 -2.77 -3.88 18.02
C ASN A 375 -2.70 -5.04 17.01
N ALA A 376 -2.64 -4.78 15.70
CA ALA A 376 -2.50 -5.83 14.71
C ALA A 376 -1.29 -6.72 15.01
N PRO A 377 -1.43 -8.05 14.89
CA PRO A 377 -0.30 -8.97 15.07
C PRO A 377 0.79 -8.69 14.03
N LEU A 378 2.03 -9.12 14.30
CA LEU A 378 3.14 -8.99 13.36
C LEU A 378 3.10 -10.03 12.23
N GLU A 379 2.31 -11.09 12.41
CA GLU A 379 2.09 -12.12 11.40
C GLU A 379 0.77 -11.88 10.68
N ALA A 380 0.82 -11.94 9.36
CA ALA A 380 -0.36 -11.79 8.52
C ALA A 380 -1.22 -13.05 8.56
N THR A 381 -2.54 -12.89 8.63
CA THR A 381 -3.49 -13.98 8.45
C THR A 381 -3.56 -14.41 6.99
N VAL A 382 -3.46 -13.46 6.06
CA VAL A 382 -3.41 -13.70 4.61
C VAL A 382 -2.02 -13.27 4.13
N PRO A 383 -1.20 -14.20 3.62
CA PRO A 383 0.19 -13.92 3.24
C PRO A 383 0.25 -13.27 1.85
N ILE A 384 -0.20 -12.04 1.74
CA ILE A 384 -0.21 -11.27 0.48
C ILE A 384 1.19 -11.07 -0.10
N VAL A 385 1.28 -10.86 -1.39
CA VAL A 385 2.50 -10.39 -2.04
C VAL A 385 2.87 -9.02 -1.47
N ARG A 386 4.14 -8.85 -1.14
CA ARG A 386 4.64 -7.62 -0.53
C ARG A 386 4.41 -6.42 -1.44
N PRO A 387 3.71 -5.36 -1.00
CA PRO A 387 3.53 -4.15 -1.80
C PRO A 387 4.85 -3.54 -2.27
N SER A 388 5.89 -3.53 -1.43
CA SER A 388 7.23 -3.03 -1.77
C SER A 388 7.91 -3.78 -2.93
N ALA A 389 7.55 -5.03 -3.19
CA ALA A 389 8.09 -5.82 -4.30
C ALA A 389 7.60 -5.33 -5.68
N PHE A 390 6.58 -4.48 -5.70
CA PHE A 390 6.06 -3.83 -6.91
C PHE A 390 6.54 -2.38 -7.07
N HIS A 391 7.25 -1.82 -6.11
CA HIS A 391 7.86 -0.49 -6.26
C HIS A 391 9.06 -0.58 -7.22
N TYR A 392 8.74 -0.67 -8.49
CA TYR A 392 9.71 -0.78 -9.58
C TYR A 392 9.49 0.36 -10.58
N LYS A 393 10.58 0.91 -11.08
CA LYS A 393 10.61 1.98 -12.07
C LYS A 393 11.69 1.68 -13.08
N ASP A 394 11.36 1.78 -14.33
CA ASP A 394 12.32 1.66 -15.44
C ASP A 394 11.89 2.56 -16.60
N PRO A 395 12.42 3.80 -16.67
CA PRO A 395 12.10 4.71 -17.76
C PRO A 395 12.48 4.14 -19.14
N SER A 396 13.49 3.27 -19.24
CA SER A 396 13.90 2.65 -20.49
C SER A 396 12.88 1.64 -21.02
N ALA A 397 12.09 1.05 -20.11
CA ALA A 397 10.95 0.19 -20.43
C ALA A 397 9.61 0.95 -20.49
N GLY A 398 9.62 2.29 -20.44
CA GLY A 398 8.41 3.12 -20.45
C GLY A 398 7.71 3.27 -19.10
N VAL A 399 8.31 2.75 -18.02
CA VAL A 399 7.80 2.88 -16.65
C VAL A 399 8.50 4.06 -15.96
N HIS A 400 7.90 5.25 -16.09
CA HIS A 400 8.49 6.50 -15.60
C HIS A 400 8.25 6.77 -14.12
N ASN A 401 7.21 6.18 -13.54
CA ASN A 401 6.86 6.30 -12.12
C ASN A 401 6.93 4.95 -11.45
N GLN A 402 7.01 4.94 -10.12
CA GLN A 402 6.93 3.72 -9.31
C GLN A 402 5.59 3.01 -9.55
N LEU A 403 5.65 1.71 -9.81
CA LEU A 403 4.46 0.87 -9.86
C LEU A 403 3.86 0.71 -8.46
N ASN A 404 2.57 0.45 -8.42
CA ASN A 404 1.84 0.23 -7.18
C ASN A 404 1.16 -1.15 -7.20
N LEU A 405 1.02 -1.73 -6.00
CA LEU A 405 0.23 -2.93 -5.75
C LEU A 405 -0.82 -2.59 -4.70
N TYR A 406 -2.08 -2.68 -5.09
CA TYR A 406 -3.24 -2.37 -4.26
C TYR A 406 -3.89 -3.65 -3.75
N ALA A 407 -4.30 -3.68 -2.49
CA ALA A 407 -5.09 -4.77 -1.93
C ALA A 407 -6.55 -4.35 -1.79
N LEU A 408 -7.47 -5.21 -2.22
CA LEU A 408 -8.92 -5.08 -2.05
C LEU A 408 -9.40 -6.20 -1.14
N ARG A 409 -10.45 -5.94 -0.34
CA ARG A 409 -11.02 -6.93 0.58
C ARG A 409 -12.53 -6.79 0.65
N ASN A 410 -13.23 -7.92 0.57
CA ASN A 410 -14.65 -8.01 0.90
C ASN A 410 -15.02 -9.46 1.24
N GLY A 411 -15.77 -9.66 2.32
CA GLY A 411 -16.10 -11.00 2.79
C GLY A 411 -14.85 -11.83 3.07
N ASP A 412 -14.80 -13.01 2.48
CA ASP A 412 -13.67 -13.95 2.62
C ASP A 412 -12.57 -13.73 1.56
N LEU A 413 -12.79 -12.83 0.61
CA LEU A 413 -11.85 -12.59 -0.48
C LEU A 413 -10.86 -11.45 -0.16
N THR A 414 -9.63 -11.69 -0.55
CA THR A 414 -8.58 -10.65 -0.65
C THR A 414 -7.97 -10.72 -2.04
N MET A 415 -7.88 -9.61 -2.74
CA MET A 415 -7.31 -9.52 -4.08
C MET A 415 -6.20 -8.47 -4.13
N GLN A 416 -5.17 -8.73 -4.92
CA GLN A 416 -4.14 -7.72 -5.21
C GLN A 416 -4.11 -7.39 -6.70
N VAL A 417 -4.05 -6.09 -7.00
CA VAL A 417 -4.02 -5.53 -8.37
C VAL A 417 -2.87 -4.56 -8.49
N THR A 418 -2.09 -4.65 -9.57
CA THR A 418 -1.09 -3.63 -9.92
C THR A 418 -1.61 -2.68 -11.00
N ASP A 419 -1.12 -1.45 -10.97
CA ASP A 419 -1.39 -0.47 -12.03
C ASP A 419 -0.63 -0.77 -13.35
N PHE A 420 0.34 -1.69 -13.37
CA PHE A 420 0.99 -2.14 -14.60
C PHE A 420 0.14 -3.18 -15.33
N GLY A 421 -0.46 -2.80 -16.45
CA GLY A 421 -1.35 -3.65 -17.24
C GLY A 421 -2.67 -3.96 -16.53
N ALA A 422 -3.00 -3.23 -15.48
CA ALA A 422 -4.17 -3.45 -14.61
C ALA A 422 -4.32 -4.94 -14.22
N ARG A 423 -3.20 -5.59 -13.83
CA ARG A 423 -3.10 -7.05 -13.63
C ARG A 423 -3.65 -7.48 -12.27
N VAL A 424 -4.39 -8.58 -12.28
CA VAL A 424 -4.69 -9.34 -11.07
C VAL A 424 -3.45 -10.12 -10.67
N ILE A 425 -2.87 -9.80 -9.53
CA ILE A 425 -1.65 -10.43 -9.03
C ILE A 425 -1.96 -11.61 -8.12
N SER A 426 -2.93 -11.45 -7.22
CA SER A 426 -3.34 -12.48 -6.27
C SER A 426 -4.84 -12.41 -6.05
N LEU A 427 -5.44 -13.56 -5.77
CA LEU A 427 -6.80 -13.68 -5.26
C LEU A 427 -6.83 -14.80 -4.22
N PHE A 428 -7.01 -14.42 -2.98
CA PHE A 428 -7.09 -15.33 -1.86
C PHE A 428 -8.54 -15.74 -1.63
N ALA A 429 -8.79 -17.04 -1.63
CA ALA A 429 -10.11 -17.60 -1.41
C ALA A 429 -10.04 -18.80 -0.45
N PRO A 430 -11.07 -19.01 0.41
CA PRO A 430 -11.09 -20.14 1.33
C PRO A 430 -11.33 -21.48 0.61
N ASP A 431 -10.78 -22.55 1.17
CA ASP A 431 -11.13 -23.93 0.85
C ASP A 431 -12.33 -24.42 1.72
N ARG A 432 -12.78 -25.67 1.52
CA ARG A 432 -13.87 -26.27 2.33
C ARG A 432 -13.60 -26.34 3.83
N SER A 433 -12.34 -26.23 4.24
CA SER A 433 -11.92 -26.21 5.64
C SER A 433 -11.75 -24.79 6.18
N GLY A 434 -11.98 -23.76 5.36
CA GLY A 434 -11.79 -22.36 5.69
C GLY A 434 -10.35 -21.88 5.59
N ASN A 435 -9.41 -22.67 5.06
CA ASN A 435 -8.04 -22.21 4.84
C ASN A 435 -7.99 -21.28 3.62
N ILE A 436 -7.50 -20.08 3.81
CA ILE A 436 -7.37 -19.07 2.76
C ILE A 436 -6.05 -19.27 2.03
N ASP A 437 -6.08 -19.35 0.69
CA ASP A 437 -4.87 -19.48 -0.14
C ASP A 437 -5.03 -18.73 -1.47
N ASP A 438 -3.89 -18.40 -2.09
CA ASP A 438 -3.83 -17.67 -3.36
C ASP A 438 -4.08 -18.61 -4.54
N ILE A 439 -5.15 -18.36 -5.28
CA ILE A 439 -5.57 -19.17 -6.43
C ILE A 439 -5.13 -18.58 -7.78
N ILE A 440 -4.36 -17.50 -7.79
CA ILE A 440 -3.81 -16.87 -9.01
C ILE A 440 -2.34 -17.23 -9.16
N VAL A 441 -1.97 -17.72 -10.33
CA VAL A 441 -0.58 -17.94 -10.73
C VAL A 441 0.00 -16.68 -11.37
N GLY A 442 1.18 -16.25 -10.93
CA GLY A 442 1.82 -15.01 -11.38
C GLY A 442 3.19 -14.80 -10.77
N TYR A 443 3.76 -13.62 -10.99
CA TYR A 443 5.04 -13.22 -10.40
C TYR A 443 4.85 -12.42 -9.12
N GLY A 444 5.78 -12.56 -8.19
CA GLY A 444 5.79 -11.83 -6.92
C GLY A 444 6.53 -10.48 -6.94
N LYS A 445 6.97 -10.00 -8.13
CA LYS A 445 7.74 -8.76 -8.28
C LYS A 445 7.32 -8.00 -9.53
N GLY A 446 7.17 -6.68 -9.43
CA GLY A 446 6.81 -5.81 -10.55
C GLY A 446 7.82 -5.84 -11.71
N GLU A 447 9.11 -5.89 -11.40
CA GLU A 447 10.20 -6.01 -12.34
C GLU A 447 10.02 -7.15 -13.35
N LYS A 448 9.55 -8.33 -12.90
CA LYS A 448 9.35 -9.49 -13.76
C LYS A 448 8.27 -9.27 -14.83
N TYR A 449 7.23 -8.52 -14.49
CA TYR A 449 6.18 -8.15 -15.45
C TYR A 449 6.67 -7.11 -16.45
N VAL A 450 7.43 -6.10 -16.00
CA VAL A 450 7.96 -5.02 -16.87
C VAL A 450 8.93 -5.59 -17.90
N HIS A 451 9.85 -6.46 -17.48
CA HIS A 451 10.84 -7.07 -18.39
C HIS A 451 10.34 -8.30 -19.14
N ASN A 452 9.10 -8.73 -18.87
CA ASN A 452 8.51 -9.88 -19.55
C ASN A 452 9.43 -11.12 -19.56
N THR A 453 9.90 -11.52 -18.38
CA THR A 453 10.93 -12.57 -18.21
C THR A 453 10.40 -14.00 -18.32
N GLY A 454 9.18 -14.20 -18.82
CA GLY A 454 8.52 -15.50 -18.96
C GLY A 454 7.18 -15.36 -19.66
N GLU A 455 6.09 -15.88 -19.07
CA GLU A 455 4.73 -15.68 -19.61
C GLU A 455 4.29 -14.21 -19.43
N ARG A 456 4.03 -13.55 -20.55
CA ARG A 456 3.69 -12.12 -20.60
C ARG A 456 2.33 -11.82 -19.97
N PHE A 457 1.35 -12.68 -20.20
CA PHE A 457 -0.06 -12.35 -19.96
C PHE A 457 -0.58 -12.75 -18.57
N LEU A 458 0.29 -13.19 -17.67
CA LEU A 458 -0.09 -13.54 -16.28
C LEU A 458 -0.89 -12.40 -15.62
N GLY A 459 -2.16 -12.66 -15.33
CA GLY A 459 -3.08 -11.72 -14.68
C GLY A 459 -3.50 -10.49 -15.49
N ALA A 460 -3.04 -10.36 -16.74
CA ALA A 460 -3.15 -9.15 -17.54
C ALA A 460 -4.57 -8.79 -17.95
N THR A 461 -4.83 -7.47 -18.02
CA THR A 461 -5.91 -6.95 -18.86
C THR A 461 -5.40 -6.89 -20.29
N VAL A 462 -6.02 -7.63 -21.21
CA VAL A 462 -5.59 -7.76 -22.61
C VAL A 462 -6.49 -6.98 -23.56
N GLY A 463 -5.87 -6.40 -24.58
CA GLY A 463 -6.51 -5.54 -25.59
C GLY A 463 -5.46 -4.67 -26.31
N ARG A 464 -5.86 -3.83 -27.27
CA ARG A 464 -7.20 -3.37 -27.66
C ARG A 464 -8.14 -4.51 -28.13
N VAL A 465 -7.59 -5.57 -28.74
CA VAL A 465 -8.32 -6.77 -29.17
C VAL A 465 -7.68 -7.98 -28.52
N ALA A 466 -8.43 -8.64 -27.65
CA ALA A 466 -8.06 -9.91 -27.02
C ALA A 466 -7.95 -11.01 -28.05
N ASN A 467 -7.12 -12.03 -27.77
CA ASN A 467 -6.81 -13.13 -28.64
C ASN A 467 -6.17 -12.65 -29.98
N ARG A 468 -6.32 -13.39 -31.08
CA ARG A 468 -5.57 -13.18 -32.34
C ARG A 468 -6.32 -12.39 -33.39
N ILE A 469 -5.57 -11.62 -34.20
CA ILE A 469 -6.02 -11.05 -35.49
C ILE A 469 -5.16 -11.65 -36.58
N GLY A 470 -5.80 -12.35 -37.55
CA GLY A 470 -5.17 -13.09 -38.61
C GLY A 470 -4.30 -12.23 -39.52
N GLY A 471 -3.06 -12.69 -39.75
CA GLY A 471 -2.08 -11.98 -40.59
C GLY A 471 -1.63 -10.63 -40.07
N GLY A 472 -2.01 -10.26 -38.81
CA GLY A 472 -1.71 -8.96 -38.24
C GLY A 472 -2.32 -7.81 -39.03
N ARG A 473 -3.54 -7.97 -39.56
CA ARG A 473 -4.19 -6.94 -40.37
C ARG A 473 -5.72 -7.08 -40.35
N PHE A 474 -6.41 -5.96 -40.57
CA PHE A 474 -7.86 -5.95 -40.79
C PHE A 474 -8.22 -4.77 -41.72
N THR A 475 -9.41 -4.82 -42.29
CA THR A 475 -9.97 -3.71 -43.08
C THR A 475 -11.21 -3.17 -42.38
N LEU A 476 -11.22 -1.86 -42.16
CA LEU A 476 -12.34 -1.15 -41.54
C LEU A 476 -12.69 0.09 -42.37
N ASP A 477 -13.96 0.22 -42.75
CA ASP A 477 -14.45 1.34 -43.58
C ASP A 477 -13.60 1.61 -44.83
N GLY A 478 -13.13 0.54 -45.47
CA GLY A 478 -12.33 0.57 -46.69
C GLY A 478 -10.82 0.86 -46.49
N VAL A 479 -10.38 1.06 -45.26
CA VAL A 479 -8.98 1.29 -44.91
C VAL A 479 -8.39 0.01 -44.31
N THR A 480 -7.24 -0.42 -44.83
CA THR A 480 -6.51 -1.57 -44.30
C THR A 480 -5.49 -1.12 -43.27
N TYR A 481 -5.59 -1.66 -42.05
CA TYR A 481 -4.68 -1.43 -40.94
C TYR A 481 -3.74 -2.62 -40.76
N ASN A 482 -2.45 -2.34 -40.61
CA ASN A 482 -1.41 -3.35 -40.37
C ASN A 482 -0.93 -3.22 -38.93
N LEU A 483 -0.92 -4.34 -38.23
CA LEU A 483 -0.58 -4.46 -36.81
C LEU A 483 0.75 -5.19 -36.64
N PRO A 484 1.46 -5.02 -35.50
CA PRO A 484 2.62 -5.81 -35.17
C PRO A 484 2.29 -7.31 -35.09
N LYS A 485 3.21 -8.14 -35.62
CA LYS A 485 3.09 -9.60 -35.61
C LYS A 485 3.90 -10.16 -34.45
N ASN A 486 3.34 -10.20 -33.29
CA ASN A 486 4.01 -10.61 -32.05
C ASN A 486 3.85 -12.10 -31.72
N ASN A 487 3.06 -12.87 -32.49
CA ASN A 487 2.86 -14.30 -32.27
C ASN A 487 2.65 -15.05 -33.57
N ASN A 488 3.62 -15.89 -33.98
CA ASN A 488 3.56 -16.76 -35.18
C ASN A 488 3.01 -16.09 -36.46
N GLY A 489 3.37 -14.82 -36.69
CA GLY A 489 2.91 -14.06 -37.85
C GLY A 489 1.52 -13.42 -37.68
N GLN A 490 0.93 -13.52 -36.53
CA GLN A 490 -0.36 -12.94 -36.13
C GLN A 490 -0.17 -11.82 -35.08
N THR A 491 -1.20 -11.00 -34.90
CA THR A 491 -1.26 -10.11 -33.73
C THR A 491 -2.01 -10.78 -32.59
N LEU A 492 -1.38 -10.89 -31.43
CA LEU A 492 -1.95 -11.48 -30.22
C LEU A 492 -2.12 -10.40 -29.16
N HIS A 493 -3.30 -10.37 -28.51
CA HIS A 493 -3.62 -9.55 -27.35
C HIS A 493 -3.25 -8.06 -27.49
N GLY A 494 -3.51 -7.47 -28.67
CA GLY A 494 -3.30 -6.05 -28.92
C GLY A 494 -1.93 -5.67 -29.46
N GLY A 495 -0.97 -6.60 -29.59
CA GLY A 495 0.30 -6.34 -30.26
C GLY A 495 1.53 -6.29 -29.34
N LEU A 496 2.54 -5.51 -29.74
CA LEU A 496 3.82 -5.45 -29.02
C LEU A 496 3.70 -4.65 -27.71
N LEU A 497 3.08 -3.49 -27.79
CA LEU A 497 2.91 -2.63 -26.62
C LEU A 497 1.64 -2.94 -25.84
N GLY A 498 0.55 -3.37 -26.44
CA GLY A 498 -0.68 -3.77 -25.77
C GLY A 498 -1.08 -2.94 -24.53
N ILE A 499 -2.29 -3.06 -24.06
CA ILE A 499 -2.70 -2.37 -22.82
C ILE A 499 -2.21 -3.05 -21.54
N ASP A 500 -1.62 -4.25 -21.67
CA ASP A 500 -0.99 -5.03 -20.62
C ASP A 500 0.45 -4.58 -20.29
N MET A 501 1.10 -3.83 -21.17
CA MET A 501 2.48 -3.36 -21.02
C MET A 501 2.58 -1.86 -20.70
N VAL A 502 1.54 -1.28 -20.16
CA VAL A 502 1.47 0.15 -19.80
C VAL A 502 1.03 0.36 -18.37
N VAL A 503 1.39 1.52 -17.81
CA VAL A 503 0.93 1.93 -16.49
C VAL A 503 -0.44 2.59 -16.59
N TRP A 504 -1.41 2.05 -15.89
CA TRP A 504 -2.77 2.60 -15.80
C TRP A 504 -2.83 3.62 -14.67
N LYS A 505 -3.69 4.61 -14.82
CA LYS A 505 -3.91 5.64 -13.81
C LYS A 505 -4.99 5.20 -12.81
N LEU A 506 -4.70 5.25 -11.53
CA LEU A 506 -5.70 5.11 -10.48
C LEU A 506 -6.71 6.27 -10.57
N LYS A 507 -7.99 5.97 -10.76
CA LYS A 507 -9.10 6.90 -10.82
C LYS A 507 -9.86 6.96 -9.50
N GLU A 508 -10.18 5.80 -8.94
CA GLU A 508 -10.89 5.67 -7.67
C GLU A 508 -10.53 4.34 -7.00
N ARG A 509 -10.50 4.33 -5.67
CA ARG A 509 -10.30 3.12 -4.86
C ARG A 509 -11.12 3.19 -3.58
N THR A 510 -11.68 2.05 -3.20
CA THR A 510 -12.28 1.77 -1.89
C THR A 510 -11.63 0.49 -1.31
N ASP A 511 -12.12 0.00 -0.17
CA ASP A 511 -11.66 -1.27 0.37
C ASP A 511 -11.92 -2.46 -0.54
N SER A 512 -13.04 -2.44 -1.27
CA SER A 512 -13.53 -3.55 -2.08
C SER A 512 -13.50 -3.30 -3.58
N SER A 513 -13.13 -2.10 -4.02
CA SER A 513 -13.20 -1.72 -5.43
C SER A 513 -12.04 -0.83 -5.85
N ILE A 514 -11.59 -0.99 -7.09
CA ILE A 514 -10.60 -0.11 -7.73
C ILE A 514 -10.99 0.16 -9.18
N THR A 515 -10.94 1.42 -9.59
CA THR A 515 -11.08 1.81 -10.99
C THR A 515 -9.75 2.33 -11.51
N LEU A 516 -9.24 1.67 -12.53
CA LEU A 516 -8.03 2.04 -13.27
C LEU A 516 -8.44 2.55 -14.66
N SER A 517 -7.75 3.56 -15.17
CA SER A 517 -8.03 4.17 -16.47
C SER A 517 -6.77 4.25 -17.33
N TYR A 518 -6.96 4.01 -18.64
CA TYR A 518 -5.91 4.18 -19.66
C TYR A 518 -6.50 4.73 -20.93
N THR A 519 -5.78 5.61 -21.62
CA THR A 519 -6.14 6.05 -22.98
C THR A 519 -5.05 5.54 -23.94
N ALA A 520 -5.40 4.54 -24.73
CA ALA A 520 -4.55 4.05 -25.81
C ALA A 520 -4.58 5.05 -26.97
N PRO A 521 -3.45 5.69 -27.33
CA PRO A 521 -3.43 6.74 -28.36
C PRO A 521 -3.70 6.20 -29.76
N ASP A 522 -4.17 7.08 -30.65
CA ASP A 522 -4.32 6.80 -32.08
C ASP A 522 -3.01 6.28 -32.66
N GLY A 523 -3.06 5.13 -33.35
CA GLY A 523 -1.89 4.48 -33.95
C GLY A 523 -1.09 3.56 -33.00
N GLN A 524 -1.43 3.46 -31.72
CA GLN A 524 -0.79 2.47 -30.84
C GLN A 524 -0.97 1.06 -31.42
N ASP A 525 0.15 0.33 -31.61
CA ASP A 525 0.18 -0.98 -32.27
C ASP A 525 -0.58 -1.02 -33.63
N GLY A 526 -0.71 0.15 -34.32
CA GLY A 526 -1.37 0.26 -35.61
C GLY A 526 -2.90 0.37 -35.56
N PHE A 527 -3.52 0.37 -34.41
CA PHE A 527 -4.98 0.55 -34.26
C PHE A 527 -5.40 2.01 -34.41
N PRO A 528 -6.53 2.31 -35.14
CA PRO A 528 -7.03 3.67 -35.28
C PRO A 528 -7.75 4.17 -34.01
N GLY A 529 -7.66 5.49 -33.79
CA GLY A 529 -8.40 6.23 -32.78
C GLY A 529 -7.81 6.18 -31.39
N ASN A 530 -8.06 7.24 -30.61
CA ASN A 530 -7.80 7.24 -29.19
C ASN A 530 -8.89 6.43 -28.49
N LEU A 531 -8.50 5.38 -27.74
CA LEU A 531 -9.42 4.54 -26.99
C LEU A 531 -9.25 4.82 -25.51
N SER A 532 -10.22 5.48 -24.89
CA SER A 532 -10.26 5.70 -23.44
C SER A 532 -10.99 4.55 -22.75
N ILE A 533 -10.31 3.89 -21.79
CA ILE A 533 -10.81 2.70 -21.10
C ILE A 533 -10.83 2.98 -19.61
N ASP A 534 -11.96 2.68 -18.96
CA ASP A 534 -12.09 2.52 -17.53
C ASP A 534 -12.30 1.02 -17.23
N LEU A 535 -11.51 0.48 -16.33
CA LEU A 535 -11.65 -0.88 -15.82
C LEU A 535 -11.90 -0.80 -14.31
N THR A 536 -12.99 -1.40 -13.87
CA THR A 536 -13.33 -1.49 -12.46
C THR A 536 -13.30 -2.96 -12.01
N TYR A 537 -12.52 -3.24 -10.96
CA TYR A 537 -12.57 -4.47 -10.20
C TYR A 537 -13.34 -4.22 -8.92
N THR A 538 -14.28 -5.10 -8.58
CA THR A 538 -15.02 -5.04 -7.31
C THR A 538 -15.09 -6.42 -6.68
N LEU A 539 -14.70 -6.54 -5.43
CA LEU A 539 -15.02 -7.71 -4.63
C LEU A 539 -16.41 -7.51 -4.02
N THR A 540 -17.33 -8.43 -4.33
CA THR A 540 -18.71 -8.37 -3.84
C THR A 540 -18.85 -9.07 -2.48
N SER A 541 -19.88 -8.72 -1.70
CA SER A 541 -20.11 -9.30 -0.37
C SER A 541 -20.50 -10.78 -0.38
N ASP A 542 -20.84 -11.33 -1.55
CA ASP A 542 -21.16 -12.72 -1.79
C ASP A 542 -20.04 -13.49 -2.51
N ASN A 543 -18.78 -13.06 -2.25
CA ASN A 543 -17.55 -13.66 -2.73
C ASN A 543 -17.40 -13.65 -4.26
N GLY A 544 -17.81 -12.59 -4.93
CA GLY A 544 -17.60 -12.36 -6.35
C GLY A 544 -16.41 -11.46 -6.62
N LEU A 545 -15.65 -11.74 -7.68
CA LEU A 545 -14.77 -10.80 -8.37
C LEU A 545 -15.52 -10.30 -9.61
N ASP A 546 -16.03 -9.09 -9.51
CA ASP A 546 -16.72 -8.37 -10.58
C ASP A 546 -15.73 -7.56 -11.39
N ILE A 547 -15.70 -7.76 -12.71
CA ILE A 547 -14.84 -7.09 -13.67
C ILE A 547 -15.70 -6.35 -14.68
N ALA A 548 -15.69 -5.02 -14.63
CA ALA A 548 -16.48 -4.18 -15.52
C ALA A 548 -15.58 -3.28 -16.36
N TYR A 549 -15.75 -3.34 -17.67
CA TYR A 549 -15.07 -2.47 -18.63
C TYR A 549 -16.04 -1.43 -19.20
N LYS A 550 -15.52 -0.21 -19.40
CA LYS A 550 -16.19 0.83 -20.15
C LYS A 550 -15.18 1.52 -21.05
N ALA A 551 -15.48 1.65 -22.34
CA ALA A 551 -14.58 2.36 -23.25
C ALA A 551 -15.32 3.23 -24.27
N THR A 552 -14.63 4.30 -24.72
CA THR A 552 -15.09 5.22 -25.75
C THR A 552 -13.95 5.54 -26.72
N THR A 553 -14.28 5.91 -27.95
CA THR A 553 -13.28 6.23 -28.99
C THR A 553 -13.65 7.49 -29.77
N ASP A 554 -12.66 8.14 -30.37
CA ASP A 554 -12.83 9.28 -31.29
C ASP A 554 -12.81 8.87 -32.77
N LYS A 555 -12.42 7.61 -33.10
CA LYS A 555 -12.48 7.02 -34.44
C LYS A 555 -12.99 5.59 -34.36
N ALA A 556 -13.58 5.09 -35.46
CA ALA A 556 -13.96 3.68 -35.54
C ALA A 556 -12.74 2.77 -35.30
N THR A 557 -12.86 1.82 -34.38
CA THR A 557 -11.77 0.91 -34.02
C THR A 557 -12.33 -0.42 -33.50
N PRO A 558 -11.67 -1.56 -33.73
CA PRO A 558 -12.07 -2.81 -33.10
C PRO A 558 -11.70 -2.80 -31.61
N VAL A 559 -12.64 -3.27 -30.76
CA VAL A 559 -12.48 -3.40 -29.30
C VAL A 559 -13.00 -4.76 -28.86
N ASN A 560 -12.15 -5.50 -28.18
CA ASN A 560 -12.45 -6.77 -27.51
C ASN A 560 -11.53 -6.90 -26.31
N LEU A 561 -12.00 -6.56 -25.13
CA LEU A 561 -11.18 -6.59 -23.91
C LEU A 561 -11.39 -7.92 -23.19
N SER A 562 -10.40 -8.36 -22.42
CA SER A 562 -10.52 -9.52 -21.55
C SER A 562 -9.55 -9.45 -20.37
N ASN A 563 -9.76 -10.26 -19.35
CA ASN A 563 -8.83 -10.50 -18.25
C ASN A 563 -8.19 -11.88 -18.42
N HIS A 564 -6.86 -11.92 -18.37
CA HIS A 564 -6.05 -13.11 -18.59
C HIS A 564 -5.46 -13.64 -17.26
N ALA A 565 -6.30 -13.67 -16.21
CA ALA A 565 -5.89 -14.28 -14.95
C ALA A 565 -5.71 -15.78 -15.12
N PHE A 566 -4.62 -16.31 -14.56
CA PHE A 566 -4.34 -17.73 -14.54
C PHE A 566 -4.71 -18.31 -13.19
N TYR A 567 -5.66 -19.23 -13.19
CA TYR A 567 -6.21 -19.86 -12.01
C TYR A 567 -5.62 -21.24 -11.75
N ASN A 568 -5.38 -21.55 -10.47
CA ASN A 568 -5.18 -22.90 -9.96
C ASN A 568 -5.92 -23.00 -8.60
N LEU A 569 -7.01 -23.72 -8.56
CA LEU A 569 -7.85 -23.82 -7.34
C LEU A 569 -7.21 -24.67 -6.23
N HIS A 570 -6.10 -25.40 -6.50
CA HIS A 570 -5.30 -26.03 -5.46
C HIS A 570 -4.66 -24.98 -4.53
N GLY A 571 -4.47 -23.76 -5.02
CA GLY A 571 -3.81 -22.67 -4.30
C GLY A 571 -2.29 -22.64 -4.53
N SER A 572 -1.58 -21.98 -3.61
CA SER A 572 -0.12 -21.71 -3.71
C SER A 572 0.75 -22.99 -3.69
N LYS A 573 0.20 -24.13 -3.31
CA LYS A 573 0.92 -25.42 -3.36
C LYS A 573 1.19 -25.87 -4.79
N GLY A 574 0.46 -25.31 -5.77
CA GLY A 574 0.62 -25.66 -7.17
C GLY A 574 0.15 -27.09 -7.51
N GLY A 575 0.72 -27.65 -8.54
CA GLY A 575 0.32 -28.91 -9.14
C GLY A 575 -0.52 -28.68 -10.40
N THR A 576 -0.77 -29.74 -11.18
CA THR A 576 -1.50 -29.63 -12.44
C THR A 576 -2.99 -29.42 -12.21
N ILE A 577 -3.63 -28.70 -13.17
CA ILE A 577 -5.08 -28.43 -13.16
C ILE A 577 -5.88 -29.60 -13.78
N LEU A 578 -5.26 -30.75 -14.00
CA LEU A 578 -5.87 -31.85 -14.78
C LEU A 578 -7.02 -32.56 -14.04
N ASP A 579 -7.05 -32.50 -12.73
CA ASP A 579 -8.11 -33.02 -11.87
C ASP A 579 -9.25 -32.03 -11.59
N HIS A 580 -9.05 -30.76 -11.97
CA HIS A 580 -10.14 -29.77 -11.89
C HIS A 580 -11.27 -30.18 -12.82
N VAL A 581 -12.49 -30.04 -12.31
CA VAL A 581 -13.72 -30.38 -13.04
C VAL A 581 -14.35 -29.11 -13.58
N ILE A 582 -14.60 -29.11 -14.91
CA ILE A 582 -15.14 -27.93 -15.61
C ILE A 582 -16.47 -28.27 -16.30
N THR A 583 -17.41 -27.31 -16.31
CA THR A 583 -18.57 -27.27 -17.20
C THR A 583 -18.58 -25.98 -18.00
N ILE A 584 -18.99 -26.02 -19.27
CA ILE A 584 -19.17 -24.84 -20.12
C ILE A 584 -20.50 -24.97 -20.87
N ASN A 585 -21.34 -23.94 -20.73
CA ASN A 585 -22.64 -23.86 -21.43
C ASN A 585 -22.44 -23.35 -22.86
N ALA A 586 -21.96 -24.28 -23.72
CA ALA A 586 -21.75 -24.02 -25.15
C ALA A 586 -21.95 -25.27 -25.96
N ASP A 587 -22.65 -25.17 -27.09
CA ASP A 587 -22.86 -26.26 -28.04
C ASP A 587 -21.82 -26.32 -29.16
N LYS A 588 -21.00 -25.27 -29.25
CA LYS A 588 -19.98 -25.10 -30.29
C LYS A 588 -18.70 -24.49 -29.78
N VAL A 589 -17.60 -24.74 -30.50
CA VAL A 589 -16.35 -24.04 -30.38
C VAL A 589 -15.97 -23.42 -31.73
N THR A 590 -15.17 -22.38 -31.69
CA THR A 590 -14.57 -21.73 -32.86
C THR A 590 -13.30 -22.48 -33.22
N PRO A 591 -13.28 -23.37 -34.27
CA PRO A 591 -12.10 -24.13 -34.63
C PRO A 591 -11.01 -23.24 -35.27
N VAL A 592 -9.76 -23.59 -35.03
CA VAL A 592 -8.58 -22.86 -35.51
C VAL A 592 -7.74 -23.65 -36.51
N ASP A 593 -6.95 -22.94 -37.25
CA ASP A 593 -5.90 -23.53 -38.12
C ASP A 593 -4.60 -23.83 -37.33
N LYS A 594 -3.55 -24.28 -38.02
CA LYS A 594 -2.25 -24.63 -37.41
C LYS A 594 -1.49 -23.44 -36.79
N VAL A 595 -1.86 -22.23 -37.11
CA VAL A 595 -1.30 -21.00 -36.51
C VAL A 595 -2.29 -20.34 -35.55
N LEU A 596 -3.31 -21.09 -35.10
CA LEU A 596 -4.30 -20.75 -34.11
C LEU A 596 -5.20 -19.57 -34.51
N ILE A 597 -5.48 -19.42 -35.81
CA ILE A 597 -6.44 -18.44 -36.33
C ILE A 597 -7.77 -19.15 -36.61
N PRO A 598 -8.91 -18.57 -36.20
CA PRO A 598 -10.23 -19.10 -36.51
C PRO A 598 -10.44 -19.37 -37.99
N THR A 599 -10.99 -20.55 -38.33
CA THR A 599 -11.27 -20.91 -39.73
C THR A 599 -12.51 -20.22 -40.31
N GLY A 600 -13.30 -19.58 -39.43
CA GLY A 600 -14.62 -19.03 -39.78
C GLY A 600 -15.75 -20.04 -39.67
N GLU A 601 -15.45 -21.29 -39.30
CA GLU A 601 -16.41 -22.36 -39.07
C GLU A 601 -16.84 -22.42 -37.61
N HIS A 602 -17.89 -23.22 -37.34
CA HIS A 602 -18.42 -23.55 -36.04
C HIS A 602 -18.39 -25.04 -35.82
N LEU A 603 -17.60 -25.55 -34.91
CA LEU A 603 -17.50 -26.96 -34.59
C LEU A 603 -18.43 -27.34 -33.43
N ALA A 604 -19.39 -28.26 -33.68
CA ALA A 604 -20.23 -28.79 -32.60
C ALA A 604 -19.37 -29.54 -31.57
N VAL A 605 -19.64 -29.35 -30.28
CA VAL A 605 -18.89 -30.01 -29.20
C VAL A 605 -19.28 -31.45 -29.00
N GLU A 606 -20.52 -31.82 -29.39
CA GLU A 606 -21.08 -33.16 -29.18
C GLU A 606 -20.19 -34.26 -29.80
N GLY A 607 -19.83 -35.27 -28.99
CA GLY A 607 -18.98 -36.37 -29.44
C GLY A 607 -17.49 -35.99 -29.64
N THR A 608 -17.06 -34.81 -29.19
CA THR A 608 -15.67 -34.33 -29.26
C THR A 608 -15.08 -34.18 -27.85
N PRO A 609 -13.75 -34.08 -27.72
CA PRO A 609 -13.11 -33.79 -26.43
C PRO A 609 -13.47 -32.41 -25.86
N PHE A 610 -14.17 -31.55 -26.61
CA PHE A 610 -14.58 -30.20 -26.21
C PHE A 610 -15.98 -30.13 -25.58
N ASP A 611 -16.69 -31.29 -25.44
CA ASP A 611 -18.01 -31.33 -24.85
C ASP A 611 -17.96 -31.23 -23.32
N PHE A 612 -17.98 -30.01 -22.81
CA PHE A 612 -18.04 -29.69 -21.37
C PHE A 612 -19.45 -29.26 -20.92
N ARG A 613 -20.51 -29.61 -21.66
CA ARG A 613 -21.91 -29.37 -21.24
C ARG A 613 -22.29 -30.17 -19.99
N GLN A 614 -21.58 -31.24 -19.67
CA GLN A 614 -21.61 -31.97 -18.42
C GLN A 614 -20.24 -31.86 -17.72
N PRO A 615 -20.19 -32.03 -16.37
CA PRO A 615 -18.93 -31.97 -15.64
C PRO A 615 -17.91 -33.01 -16.09
N HIS A 616 -16.71 -32.58 -16.46
CA HIS A 616 -15.60 -33.46 -16.80
C HIS A 616 -14.29 -32.93 -16.19
N ALA A 617 -13.44 -33.84 -15.74
CA ALA A 617 -12.08 -33.47 -15.38
C ALA A 617 -11.30 -33.00 -16.60
N ILE A 618 -10.52 -31.91 -16.46
CA ILE A 618 -9.74 -31.34 -17.58
C ILE A 618 -8.79 -32.38 -18.20
N GLY A 619 -8.17 -33.22 -17.37
CA GLY A 619 -7.25 -34.26 -17.81
C GLY A 619 -7.91 -35.46 -18.49
N GLU A 620 -9.21 -35.61 -18.41
CA GLU A 620 -9.94 -36.82 -18.88
C GLU A 620 -9.77 -37.05 -20.40
N ARG A 621 -9.87 -35.96 -21.18
CA ARG A 621 -9.90 -36.04 -22.65
C ARG A 621 -8.87 -35.16 -23.35
N ILE A 622 -8.04 -34.41 -22.60
CA ILE A 622 -7.05 -33.48 -23.14
C ILE A 622 -5.97 -34.18 -24.00
N GLY A 623 -5.78 -35.48 -23.82
CA GLY A 623 -4.81 -36.29 -24.57
C GLY A 623 -5.42 -37.06 -25.74
N GLU A 624 -6.70 -36.87 -26.08
CA GLU A 624 -7.33 -37.53 -27.20
C GLU A 624 -6.74 -37.13 -28.58
N ASN A 625 -6.80 -38.04 -29.52
CA ASN A 625 -6.28 -37.77 -30.87
C ASN A 625 -7.29 -36.93 -31.67
N HIS A 626 -7.23 -35.61 -31.48
CA HIS A 626 -8.08 -34.66 -32.19
C HIS A 626 -7.22 -33.53 -32.79
N PRO A 627 -7.43 -33.12 -34.08
CA PRO A 627 -6.61 -32.11 -34.74
C PRO A 627 -6.51 -30.78 -33.95
N GLN A 628 -7.61 -30.31 -33.38
CA GLN A 628 -7.64 -29.07 -32.61
C GLN A 628 -6.80 -29.16 -31.33
N LEU A 629 -6.83 -30.30 -30.61
CA LEU A 629 -5.94 -30.51 -29.45
C LEU A 629 -4.48 -30.57 -29.88
N ALA A 630 -4.18 -31.17 -31.04
CA ALA A 630 -2.83 -31.23 -31.55
C ALA A 630 -2.28 -29.84 -31.96
N PHE A 631 -3.11 -28.97 -32.55
CA PHE A 631 -2.70 -27.60 -32.91
C PHE A 631 -2.40 -26.76 -31.68
N CYS A 632 -3.20 -26.89 -30.64
CA CYS A 632 -3.16 -26.09 -29.41
C CYS A 632 -2.23 -26.67 -28.33
N GLY A 633 -1.78 -27.92 -28.48
CA GLY A 633 -1.06 -28.65 -27.43
C GLY A 633 -1.92 -29.05 -26.23
N GLY A 634 -3.24 -28.92 -26.35
CA GLY A 634 -4.26 -29.10 -25.32
C GLY A 634 -5.48 -28.24 -25.60
N TYR A 635 -6.17 -27.76 -24.55
CA TYR A 635 -7.26 -26.80 -24.74
C TYR A 635 -6.69 -25.40 -24.92
N ASP A 636 -7.04 -24.74 -26.00
CA ASP A 636 -6.79 -23.31 -26.33
C ASP A 636 -7.77 -22.88 -27.43
N LEU A 637 -9.06 -22.95 -27.14
CA LEU A 637 -10.14 -22.62 -28.06
C LEU A 637 -11.13 -21.64 -27.41
N ASN A 638 -11.94 -21.00 -28.25
CA ASN A 638 -13.09 -20.21 -27.84
C ASN A 638 -14.37 -21.05 -27.88
N TRP A 639 -15.07 -21.19 -26.77
CA TRP A 639 -16.41 -21.76 -26.69
C TRP A 639 -17.44 -20.68 -26.98
N GLU A 640 -18.35 -20.98 -27.92
CA GLU A 640 -19.46 -20.12 -28.31
C GLU A 640 -20.59 -20.30 -27.30
N LEU A 641 -20.70 -19.38 -26.37
CA LEU A 641 -21.62 -19.50 -25.23
C LEU A 641 -23.08 -19.44 -25.63
N ASN A 642 -23.89 -20.32 -25.04
CA ASN A 642 -25.35 -20.38 -25.23
C ASN A 642 -26.05 -19.30 -24.37
N VAL A 643 -25.77 -18.02 -24.64
CA VAL A 643 -26.35 -16.89 -23.90
C VAL A 643 -27.10 -15.95 -24.83
N PRO A 644 -28.26 -15.41 -24.39
CA PRO A 644 -28.96 -14.38 -25.15
C PRO A 644 -28.15 -13.08 -25.22
N SER A 645 -28.26 -12.37 -26.32
CA SER A 645 -27.68 -11.02 -26.48
C SER A 645 -28.58 -9.96 -25.84
N ASP A 646 -28.89 -10.10 -24.56
CA ASP A 646 -29.80 -9.23 -23.80
C ASP A 646 -29.09 -8.23 -22.88
N GLY A 647 -27.75 -8.28 -22.84
CA GLY A 647 -26.90 -7.45 -22.00
C GLY A 647 -26.92 -7.82 -20.53
N ASN A 648 -27.55 -8.92 -20.15
CA ASN A 648 -27.56 -9.44 -18.79
C ASN A 648 -26.42 -10.44 -18.56
N LEU A 649 -26.07 -10.63 -17.28
CA LEU A 649 -25.13 -11.67 -16.87
C LEU A 649 -25.81 -13.04 -16.84
N HIS A 650 -25.20 -14.01 -17.49
CA HIS A 650 -25.64 -15.39 -17.50
C HIS A 650 -24.54 -16.31 -16.97
N SER A 651 -24.91 -17.31 -16.17
CA SER A 651 -23.98 -18.35 -15.71
C SER A 651 -23.59 -19.24 -16.90
N VAL A 652 -22.29 -19.25 -17.20
CA VAL A 652 -21.75 -19.87 -18.43
C VAL A 652 -20.74 -20.96 -18.19
N CYS A 653 -20.07 -20.94 -17.03
CA CYS A 653 -19.01 -21.90 -16.72
C CYS A 653 -18.92 -22.14 -15.23
N THR A 654 -18.59 -23.36 -14.84
CA THR A 654 -18.17 -23.71 -13.48
C THR A 654 -16.84 -24.44 -13.53
N LEU A 655 -15.95 -24.13 -12.62
CA LEU A 655 -14.69 -24.82 -12.38
C LEU A 655 -14.63 -25.20 -10.90
N SER A 656 -14.31 -26.46 -10.59
CA SER A 656 -14.15 -26.90 -9.21
C SER A 656 -12.92 -27.78 -9.04
N ASP A 657 -12.32 -27.69 -7.86
CA ASP A 657 -11.23 -28.56 -7.43
C ASP A 657 -11.75 -29.57 -6.40
N PRO A 658 -11.80 -30.85 -6.74
CA PRO A 658 -12.28 -31.90 -5.82
C PRO A 658 -11.40 -32.00 -4.54
N THR A 659 -10.14 -31.62 -4.62
CA THR A 659 -9.19 -31.74 -3.52
C THR A 659 -9.45 -30.70 -2.43
N THR A 660 -9.54 -29.43 -2.79
CA THR A 660 -9.76 -28.32 -1.85
C THR A 660 -11.24 -27.99 -1.65
N GLY A 661 -12.11 -28.40 -2.58
CA GLY A 661 -13.51 -28.02 -2.64
C GLY A 661 -13.77 -26.63 -3.17
N ARG A 662 -12.73 -25.88 -3.56
CA ARG A 662 -12.92 -24.56 -4.17
C ARG A 662 -13.66 -24.68 -5.49
N LYS A 663 -14.60 -23.78 -5.69
CA LYS A 663 -15.43 -23.70 -6.89
C LYS A 663 -15.50 -22.26 -7.36
N MET A 664 -15.39 -22.08 -8.68
CA MET A 664 -15.56 -20.81 -9.37
C MET A 664 -16.70 -20.94 -10.38
N GLU A 665 -17.67 -20.04 -10.31
CA GLU A 665 -18.72 -19.87 -11.29
C GLU A 665 -18.48 -18.58 -12.06
N ILE A 666 -18.64 -18.62 -13.40
CA ILE A 666 -18.47 -17.44 -14.27
C ILE A 666 -19.82 -17.02 -14.80
N LEU A 667 -20.16 -15.75 -14.54
CA LEU A 667 -21.32 -15.06 -15.09
C LEU A 667 -20.83 -13.95 -16.01
N THR A 668 -21.35 -13.87 -17.24
CA THR A 668 -20.91 -12.88 -18.22
C THR A 668 -22.01 -12.47 -19.19
N ASP A 669 -21.88 -11.25 -19.76
CA ASP A 669 -22.65 -10.75 -20.90
C ASP A 669 -21.97 -11.05 -22.24
N GLN A 670 -20.80 -11.72 -22.23
CA GLN A 670 -20.01 -11.96 -23.43
C GLN A 670 -20.44 -13.24 -24.16
N PRO A 671 -20.32 -13.28 -25.50
CA PRO A 671 -20.75 -14.41 -26.33
C PRO A 671 -19.71 -15.53 -26.42
N GLY A 672 -18.52 -15.37 -25.85
CA GLY A 672 -17.43 -16.35 -25.96
C GLY A 672 -16.66 -16.49 -24.67
N LEU A 673 -16.08 -17.67 -24.50
CA LEU A 673 -15.16 -18.02 -23.41
C LEU A 673 -13.94 -18.75 -24.02
N GLN A 674 -12.80 -18.10 -23.98
CA GLN A 674 -11.53 -18.77 -24.28
C GLN A 674 -11.13 -19.61 -23.08
N PHE A 675 -10.91 -20.89 -23.27
CA PHE A 675 -10.32 -21.78 -22.27
C PHE A 675 -8.93 -22.21 -22.72
N TYR A 676 -7.91 -21.77 -21.97
CA TYR A 676 -6.50 -22.12 -22.17
C TYR A 676 -5.98 -22.93 -20.98
N SER A 677 -5.45 -24.11 -21.23
CA SER A 677 -5.04 -25.08 -20.20
C SER A 677 -3.56 -25.03 -19.83
N GLY A 678 -2.87 -23.90 -20.06
CA GLY A 678 -1.48 -23.71 -19.63
C GLY A 678 -0.47 -24.59 -20.41
N ASN A 679 -0.71 -24.81 -21.70
CA ASN A 679 0.01 -25.76 -22.53
C ASN A 679 1.46 -25.33 -22.85
N PHE A 680 1.81 -24.05 -22.67
CA PHE A 680 3.13 -23.50 -23.02
C PHE A 680 3.99 -23.17 -21.79
N PHE A 681 3.53 -23.48 -20.59
CA PHE A 681 4.40 -23.40 -19.40
C PHE A 681 5.42 -24.53 -19.42
N ASP A 682 6.69 -24.18 -19.29
CA ASP A 682 7.82 -25.11 -19.47
C ASP A 682 8.72 -25.25 -18.22
N GLY A 683 8.36 -24.58 -17.12
CA GLY A 683 9.15 -24.58 -15.89
C GLY A 683 10.40 -23.68 -15.92
N SER A 684 10.61 -22.90 -16.99
CA SER A 684 11.80 -22.06 -17.14
C SER A 684 11.78 -20.80 -16.28
N TYR A 685 10.65 -20.44 -15.70
CA TYR A 685 10.50 -19.25 -14.85
C TYR A 685 9.73 -19.53 -13.55
N CYS A 686 10.16 -18.84 -12.49
CA CYS A 686 9.55 -19.00 -11.18
C CYS A 686 8.40 -18.04 -10.96
N GLY A 687 7.35 -18.54 -10.29
CA GLY A 687 6.18 -17.78 -9.88
C GLY A 687 6.44 -16.84 -8.70
N LYS A 688 5.45 -16.70 -7.82
CA LYS A 688 5.48 -15.86 -6.62
C LYS A 688 6.43 -16.38 -5.55
N VAL A 689 6.53 -17.69 -5.40
CA VAL A 689 7.46 -18.32 -4.47
C VAL A 689 8.80 -18.48 -5.16
N GLU A 690 9.85 -17.94 -4.53
CA GLU A 690 11.20 -18.00 -5.08
C GLU A 690 11.68 -19.46 -5.14
N GLY A 691 12.21 -19.86 -6.31
CA GLY A 691 12.66 -21.23 -6.57
C GLY A 691 11.54 -22.22 -6.92
N GLN A 692 10.28 -21.81 -6.97
CA GLN A 692 9.16 -22.64 -7.42
C GLN A 692 8.82 -22.30 -8.88
N PRO A 693 9.11 -23.17 -9.86
CA PRO A 693 8.80 -22.95 -11.25
C PRO A 693 7.29 -23.06 -11.51
N ILE A 694 6.82 -22.41 -12.58
CA ILE A 694 5.48 -22.62 -13.11
C ILE A 694 5.58 -23.70 -14.18
N GLY A 695 5.05 -24.88 -13.90
CA GLY A 695 5.17 -26.05 -14.74
C GLY A 695 4.02 -26.22 -15.74
N TYR A 696 4.21 -27.17 -16.65
CA TYR A 696 3.25 -27.55 -17.68
C TYR A 696 1.87 -27.87 -17.07
N ARG A 697 0.82 -27.17 -17.53
CA ARG A 697 -0.55 -27.33 -17.05
C ARG A 697 -0.74 -27.10 -15.55
N GLU A 698 0.02 -26.22 -14.95
CA GLU A 698 -0.14 -25.84 -13.54
C GLU A 698 -1.07 -24.63 -13.36
N ALA A 699 -1.63 -24.10 -14.44
CA ALA A 699 -2.66 -23.08 -14.38
C ALA A 699 -3.51 -23.07 -15.65
N LEU A 700 -4.69 -22.44 -15.56
CA LEU A 700 -5.58 -22.25 -16.70
C LEU A 700 -6.10 -20.82 -16.75
N ALA A 701 -6.41 -20.33 -17.96
CA ALA A 701 -7.12 -19.08 -18.16
C ALA A 701 -8.52 -19.32 -18.72
N LEU A 702 -9.48 -18.51 -18.25
CA LEU A 702 -10.88 -18.51 -18.69
C LEU A 702 -11.24 -17.06 -19.03
N GLU A 703 -11.13 -16.72 -20.32
CA GLU A 703 -11.22 -15.34 -20.81
C GLU A 703 -12.60 -15.10 -21.46
N THR A 704 -13.46 -14.35 -20.79
CA THR A 704 -14.73 -13.90 -21.37
C THR A 704 -14.47 -12.82 -22.42
N GLN A 705 -14.98 -13.01 -23.64
CA GLN A 705 -14.64 -12.14 -24.77
C GLN A 705 -15.64 -12.27 -25.92
N LYS A 706 -15.53 -11.40 -26.92
CA LYS A 706 -16.07 -11.67 -28.26
C LYS A 706 -15.16 -12.68 -28.98
N TRP A 707 -15.70 -13.39 -29.98
CA TRP A 707 -14.96 -14.44 -30.64
C TRP A 707 -13.66 -13.93 -31.30
N PRO A 708 -12.56 -14.70 -31.25
CA PRO A 708 -11.28 -14.29 -31.84
C PRO A 708 -11.38 -14.00 -33.33
N ASP A 709 -10.54 -13.09 -33.81
CA ASP A 709 -10.47 -12.65 -35.23
C ASP A 709 -11.78 -12.13 -35.84
N SER A 710 -12.78 -11.79 -34.99
CA SER A 710 -14.12 -11.35 -35.44
C SER A 710 -14.11 -10.20 -36.43
N ILE A 711 -13.12 -9.31 -36.37
CA ILE A 711 -12.98 -8.19 -37.31
C ILE A 711 -12.78 -8.65 -38.76
N ASN A 712 -12.22 -9.86 -38.98
CA ASN A 712 -11.96 -10.45 -40.27
C ASN A 712 -13.04 -11.48 -40.69
N HIS A 713 -14.01 -11.81 -39.78
CA HIS A 713 -15.08 -12.75 -40.04
C HIS A 713 -16.47 -12.10 -39.92
N PRO A 714 -17.11 -11.68 -41.05
CA PRO A 714 -18.41 -10.97 -41.00
C PRO A 714 -19.53 -11.76 -40.35
N GLY A 715 -19.43 -13.10 -40.22
CA GLY A 715 -20.39 -13.97 -39.55
C GLY A 715 -20.21 -14.05 -38.03
N PHE A 716 -19.14 -13.47 -37.50
CA PHE A 716 -18.83 -13.50 -36.07
C PHE A 716 -19.41 -12.29 -35.34
N THR A 717 -19.21 -12.25 -34.03
CA THR A 717 -19.68 -11.17 -33.17
C THR A 717 -19.00 -9.86 -33.50
N GLY A 718 -19.75 -8.74 -33.64
CA GLY A 718 -19.18 -7.44 -34.00
C GLY A 718 -18.25 -6.89 -32.93
N THR A 719 -17.06 -6.40 -33.34
CA THR A 719 -16.07 -5.81 -32.43
C THR A 719 -15.84 -4.33 -32.65
N VAL A 720 -16.42 -3.72 -33.68
CA VAL A 720 -16.20 -2.30 -34.02
C VAL A 720 -16.93 -1.39 -33.06
N LEU A 721 -16.17 -0.49 -32.42
CA LEU A 721 -16.70 0.64 -31.65
C LEU A 721 -16.58 1.92 -32.47
N ARG A 722 -17.63 2.73 -32.51
CA ARG A 722 -17.68 3.99 -33.26
C ARG A 722 -17.74 5.19 -32.33
N PRO A 723 -17.32 6.38 -32.80
CA PRO A 723 -17.48 7.62 -32.05
C PRO A 723 -18.95 7.84 -31.62
N GLY A 724 -19.12 8.18 -30.35
CA GLY A 724 -20.46 8.38 -29.74
C GLY A 724 -21.08 7.09 -29.15
N GLU A 725 -20.53 5.93 -29.46
CA GLU A 725 -20.90 4.66 -28.83
C GLU A 725 -20.07 4.42 -27.55
N VAL A 726 -20.62 3.61 -26.66
CA VAL A 726 -19.93 3.16 -25.43
C VAL A 726 -19.80 1.63 -25.47
N TYR A 727 -18.56 1.18 -25.44
CA TYR A 727 -18.29 -0.26 -25.18
C TYR A 727 -18.49 -0.54 -23.69
N THR A 728 -19.21 -1.61 -23.41
CA THR A 728 -19.35 -2.17 -22.08
C THR A 728 -19.12 -3.67 -22.12
N GLN A 729 -18.52 -4.22 -21.08
CA GLN A 729 -18.36 -5.64 -20.86
C GLN A 729 -18.40 -5.93 -19.38
N HIS A 730 -19.06 -6.99 -18.96
CA HIS A 730 -19.24 -7.32 -17.58
C HIS A 730 -19.08 -8.82 -17.34
N THR A 731 -18.27 -9.18 -16.33
CA THR A 731 -18.04 -10.57 -15.92
C THR A 731 -17.89 -10.66 -14.42
N ILE A 732 -18.53 -11.65 -13.80
CA ILE A 732 -18.34 -11.98 -12.39
C ILE A 732 -17.79 -13.40 -12.26
N TYR A 733 -16.66 -13.52 -11.56
CA TYR A 733 -16.11 -14.79 -11.10
C TYR A 733 -16.54 -14.97 -9.65
N LYS A 734 -17.46 -15.88 -9.40
CA LYS A 734 -18.05 -16.13 -8.06
C LYS A 734 -17.41 -17.34 -7.42
N PHE A 735 -16.90 -17.19 -6.20
CA PHE A 735 -16.16 -18.21 -5.49
C PHE A 735 -16.97 -18.79 -4.33
N SER A 736 -16.88 -20.11 -4.17
CA SER A 736 -17.43 -20.86 -3.04
C SER A 736 -16.52 -22.05 -2.71
N ALA A 737 -16.81 -22.75 -1.62
CA ALA A 737 -16.14 -23.99 -1.25
C ALA A 737 -17.18 -25.01 -0.78
N GLU A 738 -17.15 -26.24 -1.36
CA GLU A 738 -18.13 -27.33 -1.12
C GLU A 738 -17.42 -28.58 -0.57
#